data_4360faccd0455876ef3e413dd62b3549
#
_entry.id   4360faccd0455876ef3e413dd62b3549
#
_cell.length_a   1.000
_cell.length_b   1.000
_cell.length_c   1.000
_cell.angle_alpha   90.00
_cell.angle_beta   90.00
_cell.angle_gamma   90.00
#
_symmetry.space_group_name_H-M   'P 1'
#
loop_
_entity.id
_entity.type
_entity.pdbx_description
1 polymer ?
#
loop_
_entity_poly.entity_id
_entity_poly.type
_entity_poly.pdbx_seq_one_letter_code
_entity_poly.pdbx_strand_id
1 'polypeptide(L)'
;MPDGFEAYASLPSAGAFARDALDLKAVDAMLSSPGLGYVRGLARSLRSKPFFRSSAFARLADVRLDAALYDGGSFVAAAALGYRSAALRLLPLAARVAPGLLARVPGLSYEADATPPRFELAVGGSRLYAIRYRDVLVVASSEELLLKASIPRVSGVEPALAAALKEVRPGSFRFLADTAGFFSSRSQADSRSQADSQGQAGSQGQAGSRNQSAFSRLIAGMSFPSFAAVDLTLADDRISVSVKLPAVAGDPALAELLARKSRTPSALSRLPESVSYFSLLSAGAPAELWKALSPALGDKAEATYAKADDASKAAFGLGLDALLFSWMGDELGAYGSSLGAEPVFFASISDEKARRNVFDRAFGSLFLGRDVSALVGDTRVPRIVFPAFLRSFLDMVGVRLVEPFYLVEDGFIYASQSAELLAACVAESRQGRLLVKTDRWKEGSRGVSPESSASLFYSLDRSAPFFMRGSTGLESALRLYGRGVASLRLGKGSLELELSAVASAGRGRGTDSLPGFPAAAGGRMSSDPVVGRSGSGAPMAYWTSGSSVAAMDLSSGARFGAAMDAPGWVTVAGPAGAPVGSPGGEITAVWAVSERGTVYRMDARLASLDGFPLLTGQSVSGPPSISAGRLVAPVSAEPALMIVSPDGQYRFSGAFGSRARSRPAVSSYAIAALPRSFDSELYVMDTQGTLVPGWPVPLSGLASAAPVFAGDDSAQGGLVVAVTEDGNLFAFRADATAAPGFPVPLEGSFDAAPAWAPGWRSLYLVSAEGRLWRVGTDGSMLGTAPSARPAARGSSVSAFDSDGDGREEIYVSGGGDALYAFSGDLEPLPGYPISGSGVPAFIDVDGDGKADLIERGADDTVRAYSGL
;
A
#
# COMPACT_ATOMS: atom_id res chain seq x y z
N MET A 1 30.60 17.58 -20.30
CA MET A 1 30.29 17.79 -18.88
C MET A 1 31.56 18.07 -18.11
N PRO A 2 31.61 19.03 -17.16
CA PRO A 2 32.73 19.21 -16.24
C PRO A 2 32.99 17.93 -15.41
N ASP A 3 34.24 17.74 -14.95
CA ASP A 3 34.57 16.62 -14.06
C ASP A 3 33.99 16.81 -12.65
N GLY A 4 33.96 15.75 -11.83
CA GLY A 4 33.52 15.84 -10.44
C GLY A 4 32.01 15.83 -10.25
N PHE A 5 31.25 15.22 -11.15
CA PHE A 5 29.83 15.00 -10.99
C PHE A 5 29.56 13.79 -10.09
N GLU A 6 28.54 13.88 -9.25
CA GLU A 6 28.05 12.77 -8.44
C GLU A 6 27.19 11.81 -9.26
N ALA A 7 26.45 12.33 -10.21
CA ALA A 7 25.55 11.55 -11.03
C ALA A 7 25.54 12.05 -12.47
N TYR A 8 25.38 11.12 -13.40
CA TYR A 8 25.28 11.42 -14.83
C TYR A 8 24.12 10.64 -15.43
N ALA A 9 23.30 11.32 -16.22
CA ALA A 9 22.20 10.73 -16.93
C ALA A 9 22.35 10.94 -18.43
N SER A 10 22.10 9.90 -19.21
CA SER A 10 22.10 9.96 -20.68
C SER A 10 20.81 9.40 -21.24
N LEU A 11 20.15 10.20 -22.04
CA LEU A 11 18.90 9.92 -22.70
C LEU A 11 19.11 9.99 -24.21
N PRO A 12 19.16 8.86 -24.93
CA PRO A 12 19.46 8.85 -26.37
C PRO A 12 18.44 9.62 -27.20
N SER A 13 17.16 9.57 -26.79
CA SER A 13 16.06 10.32 -27.41
C SER A 13 15.15 10.90 -26.33
N ALA A 14 15.34 12.19 -26.04
CA ALA A 14 14.55 12.88 -25.02
C ALA A 14 13.05 12.95 -25.39
N GLY A 15 12.73 13.13 -26.68
CA GLY A 15 11.35 13.22 -27.14
C GLY A 15 10.60 11.91 -27.08
N ALA A 16 11.24 10.81 -27.43
CA ALA A 16 10.65 9.48 -27.29
C ALA A 16 10.41 9.13 -25.83
N PHE A 17 11.44 9.31 -24.98
CA PHE A 17 11.32 9.05 -23.56
C PHE A 17 10.25 9.91 -22.87
N ALA A 18 10.23 11.22 -23.15
CA ALA A 18 9.25 12.11 -22.54
C ALA A 18 7.81 11.73 -22.91
N ARG A 19 7.58 11.35 -24.18
CA ARG A 19 6.26 10.89 -24.64
C ARG A 19 5.89 9.57 -23.96
N ASP A 20 6.78 8.58 -24.01
CA ASP A 20 6.54 7.26 -23.45
C ASP A 20 6.37 7.34 -21.92
N ALA A 21 7.23 8.13 -21.24
CA ALA A 21 7.10 8.34 -19.80
C ALA A 21 5.83 9.12 -19.40
N LEU A 22 5.48 10.18 -20.17
CA LEU A 22 4.28 10.96 -19.86
C LEU A 22 2.99 10.16 -20.10
N ASP A 23 2.97 9.21 -20.98
CA ASP A 23 1.79 8.37 -21.26
C ASP A 23 1.66 7.19 -20.28
N LEU A 24 2.71 6.90 -19.49
CA LEU A 24 2.67 5.85 -18.47
C LEU A 24 1.84 6.26 -17.25
N LYS A 25 0.84 5.48 -16.91
CA LYS A 25 0.05 5.63 -15.67
C LYS A 25 0.92 5.60 -14.40
N ALA A 26 1.98 4.79 -14.41
CA ALA A 26 2.93 4.70 -13.31
C ALA A 26 3.66 6.02 -13.03
N VAL A 27 4.02 6.76 -14.06
CA VAL A 27 4.66 8.07 -13.90
C VAL A 27 3.69 9.08 -13.28
N ASP A 28 2.41 9.08 -13.66
CA ASP A 28 1.40 9.93 -13.03
C ASP A 28 1.18 9.53 -11.56
N ALA A 29 1.17 8.24 -11.26
CA ALA A 29 1.10 7.73 -9.88
C ALA A 29 2.33 8.11 -9.04
N MET A 30 3.54 8.00 -9.58
CA MET A 30 4.77 8.45 -8.90
C MET A 30 4.79 9.97 -8.68
N LEU A 31 4.33 10.74 -9.67
CA LEU A 31 4.23 12.20 -9.57
C LEU A 31 3.13 12.66 -8.60
N SER A 32 2.27 11.75 -8.12
CA SER A 32 1.29 12.06 -7.07
C SER A 32 1.90 12.12 -5.66
N SER A 33 3.17 11.75 -5.51
CA SER A 33 3.89 11.80 -4.24
C SER A 33 4.00 13.24 -3.69
N PRO A 34 3.98 13.42 -2.35
CA PRO A 34 4.15 14.72 -1.73
C PRO A 34 5.43 15.43 -2.22
N GLY A 35 5.31 16.71 -2.56
CA GLY A 35 6.42 17.52 -3.09
C GLY A 35 6.56 17.54 -4.61
N LEU A 36 5.94 16.64 -5.37
CA LEU A 36 6.00 16.58 -6.82
C LEU A 36 4.79 17.21 -7.55
N GLY A 37 3.88 17.86 -6.81
CA GLY A 37 2.65 18.45 -7.35
C GLY A 37 2.86 19.43 -8.51
N TYR A 38 3.93 20.23 -8.46
CA TYR A 38 4.29 21.15 -9.56
C TYR A 38 4.69 20.38 -10.84
N VAL A 39 5.53 19.35 -10.69
CA VAL A 39 5.99 18.50 -11.80
C VAL A 39 4.81 17.75 -12.42
N ARG A 40 3.89 17.26 -11.57
CA ARG A 40 2.64 16.61 -11.99
C ARG A 40 1.74 17.57 -12.78
N GLY A 41 1.55 18.81 -12.27
CA GLY A 41 0.78 19.85 -12.98
C GLY A 41 1.38 20.18 -14.34
N LEU A 42 2.71 20.30 -14.43
CA LEU A 42 3.42 20.51 -15.68
C LEU A 42 3.24 19.34 -16.65
N ALA A 43 3.42 18.11 -16.17
CA ALA A 43 3.24 16.89 -16.97
C ALA A 43 1.83 16.79 -17.54
N ARG A 44 0.81 17.08 -16.74
CA ARG A 44 -0.60 17.11 -17.19
C ARG A 44 -0.86 18.22 -18.21
N SER A 45 -0.32 19.42 -17.98
CA SER A 45 -0.40 20.53 -18.94
C SER A 45 0.24 20.18 -20.28
N LEU A 46 1.35 19.48 -20.26
CA LEU A 46 2.02 18.99 -21.47
C LEU A 46 1.15 17.92 -22.18
N ARG A 47 0.61 16.95 -21.44
CA ARG A 47 -0.29 15.92 -21.98
C ARG A 47 -1.52 16.50 -22.68
N SER A 48 -2.11 17.55 -22.11
CA SER A 48 -3.36 18.14 -22.63
C SER A 48 -3.18 18.88 -23.95
N LYS A 49 -1.94 19.26 -24.32
CA LYS A 49 -1.68 20.06 -25.52
C LYS A 49 -1.43 19.17 -26.75
N PRO A 50 -2.24 19.29 -27.82
CA PRO A 50 -2.10 18.47 -29.03
C PRO A 50 -0.71 18.52 -29.68
N PHE A 51 0.01 19.62 -29.52
CA PHE A 51 1.36 19.78 -30.04
C PHE A 51 2.33 18.73 -29.49
N PHE A 52 2.27 18.44 -28.17
CA PHE A 52 3.15 17.44 -27.53
C PHE A 52 2.87 16.00 -27.98
N ARG A 53 1.68 15.73 -28.49
CA ARG A 53 1.31 14.45 -29.09
C ARG A 53 1.62 14.35 -30.58
N SER A 54 2.03 15.45 -31.20
CA SER A 54 2.27 15.48 -32.63
C SER A 54 3.59 14.81 -33.02
N SER A 55 3.62 14.21 -34.21
CA SER A 55 4.86 13.70 -34.84
C SER A 55 5.90 14.81 -35.08
N ALA A 56 5.46 16.06 -35.17
CA ALA A 56 6.33 17.22 -35.31
C ALA A 56 7.09 17.46 -34.01
N PHE A 57 6.43 17.44 -32.86
CA PHE A 57 7.09 17.51 -31.55
C PHE A 57 8.06 16.35 -31.35
N ALA A 58 7.63 15.11 -31.61
CA ALA A 58 8.48 13.93 -31.47
C ALA A 58 9.78 14.08 -32.26
N ARG A 59 9.70 14.56 -33.51
CA ARG A 59 10.90 14.85 -34.33
C ARG A 59 11.74 16.02 -33.85
N LEU A 60 11.12 17.07 -33.30
CA LEU A 60 11.83 18.23 -32.74
C LEU A 60 12.56 17.88 -31.44
N ALA A 61 11.91 17.12 -30.56
CA ALA A 61 12.43 16.72 -29.25
C ALA A 61 13.27 15.43 -29.30
N ASP A 62 13.40 14.78 -30.44
CA ASP A 62 14.27 13.62 -30.65
C ASP A 62 15.74 14.04 -30.68
N VAL A 63 16.24 14.43 -29.53
CA VAL A 63 17.60 14.85 -29.28
C VAL A 63 18.21 14.04 -28.17
N ARG A 64 19.50 13.78 -28.27
CA ARG A 64 20.24 13.22 -27.14
C ARG A 64 20.35 14.28 -26.05
N LEU A 65 19.95 13.92 -24.83
CA LEU A 65 20.10 14.75 -23.64
C LEU A 65 21.05 14.05 -22.68
N ASP A 66 22.09 14.76 -22.29
CA ASP A 66 23.03 14.33 -21.26
C ASP A 66 22.95 15.34 -20.11
N ALA A 67 22.89 14.87 -18.88
CA ALA A 67 22.84 15.71 -17.69
C ALA A 67 23.80 15.20 -16.62
N ALA A 68 24.42 16.09 -15.88
CA ALA A 68 25.29 15.77 -14.76
C ALA A 68 24.86 16.56 -13.53
N LEU A 69 24.83 15.90 -12.38
CA LEU A 69 24.51 16.46 -11.08
C LEU A 69 25.80 16.59 -10.27
N TYR A 70 25.95 17.71 -9.58
CA TYR A 70 27.09 18.05 -8.75
C TYR A 70 26.64 18.31 -7.32
N ASP A 71 27.61 18.40 -6.42
CA ASP A 71 27.40 18.70 -5.01
C ASP A 71 26.43 19.88 -4.79
N GLY A 72 25.59 19.77 -3.76
CA GLY A 72 24.60 20.79 -3.44
C GLY A 72 23.39 20.87 -4.39
N GLY A 73 23.18 19.85 -5.25
CA GLY A 73 22.06 19.80 -6.19
C GLY A 73 22.23 20.66 -7.44
N SER A 74 23.44 21.18 -7.68
CA SER A 74 23.78 21.90 -8.90
C SER A 74 23.83 20.94 -10.10
N PHE A 75 23.48 21.40 -11.30
CA PHE A 75 23.47 20.55 -12.49
C PHE A 75 23.93 21.26 -13.76
N VAL A 76 24.38 20.44 -14.72
CA VAL A 76 24.59 20.83 -16.12
C VAL A 76 23.85 19.84 -17.00
N ALA A 77 23.10 20.33 -17.96
CA ALA A 77 22.45 19.53 -18.98
C ALA A 77 22.89 19.97 -20.37
N ALA A 78 23.07 19.03 -21.28
CA ALA A 78 23.50 19.28 -22.66
C ALA A 78 22.58 18.56 -23.63
N ALA A 79 21.94 19.27 -24.53
CA ALA A 79 21.10 18.73 -25.59
C ALA A 79 21.82 18.83 -26.94
N ALA A 80 22.04 17.67 -27.58
CA ALA A 80 22.66 17.61 -28.93
C ALA A 80 21.61 17.90 -29.99
N LEU A 81 21.51 19.17 -30.41
CA LEU A 81 20.45 19.64 -31.30
C LEU A 81 20.74 19.36 -32.80
N GLY A 82 22.01 19.14 -33.16
CA GLY A 82 22.41 18.95 -34.55
C GLY A 82 21.97 20.12 -35.45
N TYR A 83 21.34 19.79 -36.59
CA TYR A 83 20.82 20.80 -37.54
C TYR A 83 19.76 21.75 -36.93
N ARG A 84 19.05 21.30 -35.88
CA ARG A 84 18.02 22.10 -35.16
C ARG A 84 18.64 23.31 -34.44
N SER A 85 19.91 23.26 -34.16
CA SER A 85 20.65 24.37 -33.56
C SER A 85 20.66 25.62 -34.46
N ALA A 86 20.36 25.49 -35.75
CA ALA A 86 20.27 26.61 -36.67
C ALA A 86 19.20 27.65 -36.26
N ALA A 87 18.05 27.16 -35.72
CA ALA A 87 17.01 28.04 -35.21
C ALA A 87 17.49 28.86 -34.00
N LEU A 88 18.32 28.27 -33.13
CA LEU A 88 18.89 28.96 -31.97
C LEU A 88 19.92 30.05 -32.34
N ARG A 89 20.49 30.04 -33.56
CA ARG A 89 21.37 31.09 -34.05
C ARG A 89 20.65 32.41 -34.22
N LEU A 90 19.35 32.37 -34.49
CA LEU A 90 18.50 33.53 -34.69
C LEU A 90 17.98 34.12 -33.38
N LEU A 91 17.98 33.36 -32.28
CA LEU A 91 17.47 33.83 -30.99
C LEU A 91 18.17 35.05 -30.42
N PRO A 92 19.52 35.19 -30.45
CA PRO A 92 20.20 36.40 -30.01
C PRO A 92 19.83 37.62 -30.85
N LEU A 93 19.64 37.43 -32.16
CA LEU A 93 19.17 38.49 -33.04
C LEU A 93 17.71 38.85 -32.73
N ALA A 94 16.86 37.87 -32.60
CA ALA A 94 15.46 38.06 -32.23
C ALA A 94 15.32 38.76 -30.87
N ALA A 95 16.15 38.42 -29.90
CA ALA A 95 16.19 39.06 -28.59
C ALA A 95 16.51 40.55 -28.66
N ARG A 96 17.40 40.94 -29.61
CA ARG A 96 17.76 42.34 -29.83
C ARG A 96 16.73 43.11 -30.66
N VAL A 97 16.14 42.48 -31.67
CA VAL A 97 15.25 43.14 -32.63
C VAL A 97 13.79 43.12 -32.18
N ALA A 98 13.39 42.08 -31.45
CA ALA A 98 12.02 41.87 -30.99
C ALA A 98 11.97 41.38 -29.54
N PRO A 99 12.39 42.20 -28.56
CA PRO A 99 12.43 41.77 -27.13
C PRO A 99 11.09 41.34 -26.58
N GLY A 100 9.98 41.80 -27.13
CA GLY A 100 8.62 41.34 -26.79
C GLY A 100 8.32 39.85 -27.08
N LEU A 101 9.13 39.21 -27.92
CA LEU A 101 9.05 37.76 -28.15
C LEU A 101 9.59 36.96 -26.95
N LEU A 102 10.67 37.41 -26.33
CA LEU A 102 11.21 36.80 -25.11
C LEU A 102 10.32 37.07 -23.91
N ALA A 103 9.71 38.25 -23.83
CA ALA A 103 8.77 38.61 -22.76
C ALA A 103 7.52 37.67 -22.70
N ARG A 104 7.24 36.90 -23.73
CA ARG A 104 6.17 35.87 -23.69
C ARG A 104 6.53 34.65 -22.84
N VAL A 105 7.81 34.44 -22.52
CA VAL A 105 8.26 33.40 -21.59
C VAL A 105 8.61 34.10 -20.27
N PRO A 106 7.79 33.97 -19.25
CA PRO A 106 8.04 34.61 -17.95
C PRO A 106 9.43 34.23 -17.40
N GLY A 107 10.22 35.22 -17.00
CA GLY A 107 11.54 35.01 -16.40
C GLY A 107 12.68 34.73 -17.39
N LEU A 108 12.44 34.71 -18.69
CA LEU A 108 13.49 34.55 -19.71
C LEU A 108 14.10 35.92 -20.11
N SER A 109 15.41 36.05 -19.95
CA SER A 109 16.21 37.20 -20.40
C SER A 109 17.41 36.76 -21.23
N TYR A 110 17.96 37.71 -22.02
CA TYR A 110 19.18 37.49 -22.80
C TYR A 110 20.23 38.54 -22.43
N GLU A 111 21.35 38.06 -21.92
CA GLU A 111 22.53 38.88 -21.55
C GLU A 111 23.53 38.92 -22.70
N ALA A 112 23.48 40.00 -23.51
CA ALA A 112 24.33 40.15 -24.67
C ALA A 112 25.79 40.51 -24.31
N ASP A 113 25.97 41.16 -23.18
CA ASP A 113 27.28 41.68 -22.72
C ASP A 113 28.04 40.65 -21.86
N ALA A 114 27.38 39.53 -21.51
CA ALA A 114 28.05 38.43 -20.82
C ALA A 114 29.06 37.73 -21.74
N THR A 115 30.09 37.17 -21.16
CA THR A 115 31.13 36.40 -21.90
C THR A 115 31.17 34.95 -21.42
N PRO A 116 30.64 34.01 -22.20
CA PRO A 116 29.90 34.15 -23.45
C PRO A 116 28.48 34.72 -23.29
N PRO A 117 27.88 35.31 -24.34
CA PRO A 117 26.49 35.74 -24.33
C PRO A 117 25.54 34.56 -24.02
N ARG A 118 24.57 34.79 -23.13
CA ARG A 118 23.78 33.73 -22.56
C ARG A 118 22.31 34.08 -22.35
N PHE A 119 21.49 33.08 -22.25
CA PHE A 119 20.12 33.21 -21.77
C PHE A 119 20.09 32.94 -20.26
N GLU A 120 19.30 33.70 -19.53
CA GLU A 120 18.95 33.46 -18.13
C GLU A 120 17.46 33.19 -18.05
N LEU A 121 17.08 32.14 -17.30
CA LEU A 121 15.70 31.78 -17.04
C LEU A 121 15.49 31.70 -15.53
N ALA A 122 14.63 32.55 -14.99
CA ALA A 122 14.22 32.49 -13.60
C ALA A 122 12.98 31.60 -13.43
N VAL A 123 13.12 30.55 -12.64
CA VAL A 123 12.05 29.57 -12.36
C VAL A 123 11.99 29.28 -10.86
N GLY A 124 10.87 29.58 -10.21
CA GLY A 124 10.63 29.18 -8.82
C GLY A 124 11.67 29.65 -7.79
N GLY A 125 12.28 30.84 -8.01
CA GLY A 125 13.32 31.38 -7.14
C GLY A 125 14.74 30.92 -7.50
N SER A 126 14.91 30.01 -8.45
CA SER A 126 16.21 29.57 -8.99
C SER A 126 16.49 30.22 -10.34
N ARG A 127 17.77 30.36 -10.66
CA ARG A 127 18.21 30.89 -11.97
C ARG A 127 18.89 29.78 -12.76
N LEU A 128 18.51 29.62 -14.02
CA LEU A 128 19.14 28.74 -14.98
C LEU A 128 19.84 29.55 -16.05
N TYR A 129 21.02 29.13 -16.42
CA TYR A 129 21.84 29.77 -17.42
C TYR A 129 22.00 28.86 -18.64
N ALA A 130 21.81 29.38 -19.85
CA ALA A 130 21.89 28.60 -21.06
C ALA A 130 22.74 29.25 -22.13
N ILE A 131 23.61 28.45 -22.76
CA ILE A 131 24.38 28.85 -23.93
C ILE A 131 24.23 27.83 -25.06
N ARG A 132 24.41 28.32 -26.25
CA ARG A 132 24.60 27.48 -27.42
C ARG A 132 26.07 27.34 -27.71
N TYR A 133 26.59 26.12 -27.70
CA TYR A 133 27.95 25.80 -28.12
C TYR A 133 27.89 24.90 -29.37
N ARG A 134 28.23 25.43 -30.54
CA ARG A 134 28.08 24.77 -31.85
C ARG A 134 26.67 24.29 -32.09
N ASP A 135 26.45 22.96 -32.07
CA ASP A 135 25.18 22.25 -32.25
C ASP A 135 24.58 21.71 -30.93
N VAL A 136 25.17 22.08 -29.79
CA VAL A 136 24.73 21.67 -28.45
C VAL A 136 24.17 22.89 -27.70
N LEU A 137 23.00 22.70 -27.07
CA LEU A 137 22.48 23.63 -26.08
C LEU A 137 22.95 23.13 -24.69
N VAL A 138 23.64 23.97 -23.96
CA VAL A 138 24.08 23.69 -22.59
C VAL A 138 23.29 24.57 -21.62
N VAL A 139 22.72 23.93 -20.60
CA VAL A 139 21.97 24.58 -19.52
C VAL A 139 22.61 24.21 -18.19
N ALA A 140 22.81 25.18 -17.30
CA ALA A 140 23.39 24.97 -15.99
C ALA A 140 22.63 25.74 -14.89
N SER A 141 22.66 25.20 -13.68
CA SER A 141 22.07 25.82 -12.49
C SER A 141 22.91 26.94 -11.89
N SER A 142 24.18 27.11 -12.35
CA SER A 142 25.06 28.23 -11.96
C SER A 142 25.88 28.69 -13.13
N GLU A 143 26.29 29.97 -13.06
CA GLU A 143 27.15 30.58 -14.05
C GLU A 143 28.52 29.90 -14.13
N GLU A 144 29.10 29.56 -12.97
CA GLU A 144 30.41 28.90 -12.88
C GLU A 144 30.41 27.55 -13.61
N LEU A 145 29.38 26.73 -13.38
CA LEU A 145 29.22 25.44 -14.06
C LEU A 145 29.01 25.63 -15.56
N LEU A 146 28.24 26.64 -15.97
CA LEU A 146 28.07 26.96 -17.39
C LEU A 146 29.39 27.28 -18.07
N LEU A 147 30.20 28.15 -17.44
CA LEU A 147 31.53 28.53 -17.95
C LEU A 147 32.45 27.31 -18.02
N LYS A 148 32.51 26.48 -16.98
CA LYS A 148 33.29 25.25 -16.98
C LYS A 148 32.84 24.28 -18.10
N ALA A 149 31.55 24.20 -18.35
CA ALA A 149 30.99 23.35 -19.42
C ALA A 149 31.24 23.89 -20.83
N SER A 150 31.50 25.22 -20.98
CA SER A 150 31.75 25.87 -22.25
C SER A 150 33.19 25.78 -22.75
N ILE A 151 34.13 25.38 -21.89
CA ILE A 151 35.55 25.27 -22.23
C ILE A 151 35.80 23.91 -22.90
N PRO A 152 36.29 23.88 -24.16
CA PRO A 152 36.62 22.63 -24.82
C PRO A 152 37.74 21.92 -24.08
N ARG A 153 37.55 20.71 -23.60
CA ARG A 153 38.59 19.90 -23.00
C ARG A 153 39.18 18.96 -24.03
N VAL A 154 40.50 18.86 -24.03
CA VAL A 154 41.27 17.95 -24.87
C VAL A 154 41.42 16.57 -24.17
N SER A 155 41.17 16.49 -22.85
CA SER A 155 41.22 15.25 -22.10
C SER A 155 40.06 14.34 -22.48
N GLY A 156 40.37 13.11 -22.87
CA GLY A 156 39.38 12.07 -23.20
C GLY A 156 38.45 11.78 -22.03
N VAL A 157 37.27 11.26 -22.35
CA VAL A 157 36.31 10.73 -21.36
C VAL A 157 37.03 9.64 -20.56
N GLU A 158 36.86 9.63 -19.25
CA GLU A 158 37.38 8.58 -18.38
C GLU A 158 37.01 7.20 -18.97
N PRO A 159 37.99 6.26 -19.08
CA PRO A 159 37.76 4.98 -19.75
C PRO A 159 36.59 4.19 -19.22
N ALA A 160 36.34 4.23 -17.89
CA ALA A 160 35.22 3.56 -17.23
C ALA A 160 33.88 4.19 -17.66
N LEU A 161 33.80 5.52 -17.73
CA LEU A 161 32.62 6.25 -18.18
C LEU A 161 32.37 6.00 -19.68
N ALA A 162 33.44 6.00 -20.49
CA ALA A 162 33.33 5.72 -21.93
C ALA A 162 32.82 4.30 -22.21
N ALA A 163 33.27 3.32 -21.44
CA ALA A 163 32.81 1.95 -21.54
C ALA A 163 31.32 1.81 -21.13
N ALA A 164 30.93 2.44 -20.02
CA ALA A 164 29.56 2.45 -19.54
C ALA A 164 28.58 3.11 -20.54
N LEU A 165 29.02 4.17 -21.24
CA LEU A 165 28.20 4.87 -22.23
C LEU A 165 28.05 4.13 -23.56
N LYS A 166 28.98 3.24 -23.91
CA LYS A 166 28.89 2.47 -25.18
C LYS A 166 27.77 1.43 -25.20
N GLU A 167 27.33 0.99 -24.03
CA GLU A 167 26.32 -0.08 -23.90
C GLU A 167 24.88 0.44 -23.87
N VAL A 168 24.64 1.76 -24.03
CA VAL A 168 23.29 2.33 -23.99
C VAL A 168 22.44 1.84 -25.15
N ARG A 169 21.36 1.12 -24.85
CA ARG A 169 20.42 0.63 -25.85
C ARG A 169 19.47 1.74 -26.30
N PRO A 170 19.08 1.81 -27.58
CA PRO A 170 18.02 2.72 -28.02
C PRO A 170 16.74 2.49 -27.20
N GLY A 171 16.08 3.57 -26.76
CA GLY A 171 14.84 3.50 -25.97
C GLY A 171 15.02 3.29 -24.46
N SER A 172 16.27 3.08 -23.98
CA SER A 172 16.53 3.01 -22.55
C SER A 172 17.11 4.32 -22.02
N PHE A 173 16.76 4.63 -20.77
CA PHE A 173 17.38 5.69 -20.00
C PHE A 173 18.52 5.08 -19.17
N ARG A 174 19.73 5.59 -19.31
CA ARG A 174 20.88 5.19 -18.50
C ARG A 174 21.26 6.28 -17.52
N PHE A 175 21.32 5.91 -16.27
CA PHE A 175 21.81 6.71 -15.18
C PHE A 175 23.11 6.12 -14.65
N LEU A 176 24.16 6.94 -14.52
CA LEU A 176 25.42 6.56 -13.91
C LEU A 176 25.60 7.39 -12.65
N ALA A 177 25.81 6.76 -11.52
CA ALA A 177 26.10 7.42 -10.26
C ALA A 177 27.55 7.18 -9.87
N ASP A 178 28.27 8.24 -9.48
CA ASP A 178 29.53 8.10 -8.76
C ASP A 178 29.20 7.52 -7.38
N THR A 179 29.54 6.27 -7.20
CA THR A 179 29.20 5.52 -5.98
C THR A 179 30.00 6.02 -4.78
N ALA A 180 31.22 6.48 -4.96
CA ALA A 180 32.05 7.03 -3.88
C ALA A 180 31.47 8.34 -3.32
N GLY A 181 31.06 9.26 -4.17
CA GLY A 181 30.39 10.50 -3.80
C GLY A 181 29.01 10.28 -3.20
N PHE A 182 28.19 9.44 -3.82
CA PHE A 182 26.80 9.17 -3.40
C PHE A 182 26.70 8.53 -2.00
N PHE A 183 27.59 7.60 -1.68
CA PHE A 183 27.58 6.95 -0.37
C PHE A 183 28.27 7.76 0.72
N SER A 184 29.29 8.59 0.36
CA SER A 184 29.96 9.48 1.32
C SER A 184 29.10 10.65 1.76
N SER A 185 28.36 11.28 0.84
CA SER A 185 27.47 12.40 1.15
C SER A 185 26.28 11.98 2.04
N ARG A 186 25.79 10.78 1.86
CA ARG A 186 24.68 10.24 2.65
C ARG A 186 25.09 9.89 4.08
N SER A 187 26.31 9.37 4.28
CA SER A 187 26.86 9.12 5.63
C SER A 187 27.09 10.41 6.41
N GLN A 188 27.45 11.51 5.73
CA GLN A 188 27.59 12.84 6.34
C GLN A 188 26.24 13.51 6.63
N ALA A 189 25.21 13.32 5.78
CA ALA A 189 23.87 13.82 6.02
C ALA A 189 23.20 13.12 7.22
N ASP A 190 23.38 11.80 7.34
CA ASP A 190 22.88 11.03 8.49
C ASP A 190 23.59 11.44 9.80
N SER A 191 24.89 11.76 9.75
CA SER A 191 25.63 12.25 10.93
C SER A 191 25.27 13.70 11.31
N ARG A 192 24.93 14.57 10.36
CA ARG A 192 24.44 15.94 10.65
C ARG A 192 23.02 15.93 11.22
N SER A 193 22.13 15.11 10.70
CA SER A 193 20.77 14.96 11.27
C SER A 193 20.77 14.37 12.69
N GLN A 194 21.81 13.60 13.04
CA GLN A 194 22.01 13.11 14.41
C GLN A 194 22.57 14.22 15.35
N ALA A 195 23.41 15.12 14.86
CA ALA A 195 23.94 16.25 15.65
C ALA A 195 22.86 17.30 15.94
N ASP A 196 21.99 17.61 14.98
CA ASP A 196 20.88 18.55 15.15
C ASP A 196 19.75 18.00 16.04
N SER A 197 19.56 16.68 16.11
CA SER A 197 18.56 16.05 17.00
C SER A 197 19.02 15.93 18.47
N GLN A 198 20.31 16.03 18.77
CA GLN A 198 20.83 16.05 20.14
C GLN A 198 20.67 17.41 20.85
N GLY A 199 20.37 18.48 20.12
CA GLY A 199 20.14 19.83 20.64
C GLY A 199 18.74 20.10 21.22
N GLN A 200 17.76 19.21 21.02
CA GLN A 200 16.37 19.37 21.49
C GLN A 200 15.84 18.12 22.21
N ALA A 201 16.56 17.58 23.15
CA ALA A 201 16.09 16.46 23.97
C ALA A 201 15.31 16.92 25.20
N GLY A 202 14.03 17.19 25.02
CA GLY A 202 13.01 17.20 26.07
C GLY A 202 12.09 15.99 25.86
N SER A 203 12.24 15.00 26.73
CA SER A 203 11.34 13.88 27.06
C SER A 203 10.08 13.69 26.18
N GLN A 204 10.07 12.74 25.30
CA GLN A 204 9.07 11.73 24.95
C GLN A 204 9.33 11.21 23.54
N GLY A 205 9.59 9.90 23.38
CA GLY A 205 9.59 9.24 22.08
C GLY A 205 10.91 8.57 21.63
N GLN A 206 11.56 7.76 22.46
CA GLN A 206 12.70 6.92 22.05
C GLN A 206 12.25 5.66 21.28
N ALA A 207 11.66 5.78 20.11
CA ALA A 207 11.37 4.63 19.24
C ALA A 207 11.78 4.80 17.77
N GLY A 208 12.25 5.99 17.33
CA GLY A 208 12.43 6.31 15.91
C GLY A 208 13.85 6.30 15.35
N SER A 209 14.92 6.26 16.18
CA SER A 209 16.27 6.57 15.68
C SER A 209 17.31 5.42 15.77
N ARG A 210 16.90 4.16 15.98
CA ARG A 210 17.83 3.04 16.19
C ARG A 210 17.91 1.97 15.11
N ASN A 211 17.29 2.14 13.95
CA ASN A 211 17.40 1.15 12.86
C ASN A 211 18.07 1.74 11.61
N GLN A 212 19.37 1.93 11.65
CA GLN A 212 20.12 1.72 10.40
C GLN A 212 19.84 0.28 9.97
N SER A 213 19.21 0.12 8.83
CA SER A 213 18.85 -1.22 8.33
C SER A 213 20.14 -2.06 8.21
N ALA A 214 20.05 -3.36 8.44
CA ALA A 214 21.16 -4.29 8.21
C ALA A 214 21.74 -4.10 6.79
N PHE A 215 20.90 -3.75 5.84
CA PHE A 215 21.29 -3.42 4.46
C PHE A 215 22.20 -2.17 4.39
N SER A 216 21.90 -1.10 5.12
CA SER A 216 22.75 0.10 5.13
C SER A 216 24.15 -0.21 5.70
N ARG A 217 24.24 -1.04 6.73
CA ARG A 217 25.51 -1.48 7.32
C ARG A 217 26.30 -2.40 6.39
N LEU A 218 25.62 -3.32 5.69
CA LEU A 218 26.22 -4.16 4.68
C LEU A 218 26.85 -3.33 3.56
N ILE A 219 26.12 -2.33 3.05
CA ILE A 219 26.62 -1.42 2.03
C ILE A 219 27.80 -0.59 2.56
N ALA A 220 27.78 -0.15 3.82
CA ALA A 220 28.89 0.59 4.44
C ALA A 220 30.17 -0.24 4.58
N GLY A 221 30.06 -1.57 4.67
CA GLY A 221 31.21 -2.51 4.65
C GLY A 221 31.80 -2.78 3.27
N MET A 222 31.21 -2.22 2.21
CA MET A 222 31.67 -2.35 0.83
C MET A 222 32.28 -1.06 0.33
N SER A 223 33.28 -1.13 -0.55
CA SER A 223 33.75 -0.01 -1.35
C SER A 223 33.31 -0.18 -2.80
N PHE A 224 32.94 0.93 -3.43
CA PHE A 224 32.44 0.95 -4.79
C PHE A 224 33.41 1.76 -5.64
N PRO A 225 34.37 1.11 -6.33
CA PRO A 225 35.50 1.80 -6.95
C PRO A 225 35.17 2.52 -8.25
N SER A 226 33.95 2.39 -8.76
CA SER A 226 33.56 2.98 -10.04
C SER A 226 32.06 3.31 -10.06
N PHE A 227 31.58 3.80 -11.22
CA PHE A 227 30.19 4.21 -11.38
C PHE A 227 29.23 3.00 -11.30
N ALA A 228 28.12 3.18 -10.58
CA ALA A 228 26.95 2.34 -10.73
C ALA A 228 26.23 2.67 -12.05
N ALA A 229 25.89 1.65 -12.82
CA ALA A 229 25.09 1.82 -14.03
C ALA A 229 23.66 1.35 -13.76
N VAL A 230 22.69 2.21 -14.01
CA VAL A 230 21.26 1.91 -13.91
C VAL A 230 20.63 2.07 -15.28
N ASP A 231 20.10 1.01 -15.85
CA ASP A 231 19.32 1.03 -17.08
C ASP A 231 17.83 0.91 -16.75
N LEU A 232 17.06 1.88 -17.19
CA LEU A 232 15.61 1.89 -17.06
C LEU A 232 14.98 1.82 -18.45
N THR A 233 14.13 0.84 -18.66
CA THR A 233 13.28 0.71 -19.84
C THR A 233 11.82 0.82 -19.43
N LEU A 234 11.08 1.72 -20.08
CA LEU A 234 9.67 1.97 -19.84
C LEU A 234 8.88 1.55 -21.08
N ALA A 235 7.87 0.72 -20.86
CA ALA A 235 6.90 0.33 -21.87
C ALA A 235 5.51 0.25 -21.22
N ASP A 236 4.43 0.31 -22.02
CA ASP A 236 3.06 0.31 -21.51
C ASP A 236 2.71 -0.94 -20.70
N ASP A 237 3.31 -2.05 -21.06
CA ASP A 237 3.09 -3.36 -20.44
C ASP A 237 4.17 -3.74 -19.42
N ARG A 238 5.31 -3.01 -19.38
CA ARG A 238 6.48 -3.44 -18.61
C ARG A 238 7.39 -2.28 -18.20
N ILE A 239 7.88 -2.34 -16.97
CA ILE A 239 9.05 -1.59 -16.51
C ILE A 239 10.18 -2.58 -16.26
N SER A 240 11.38 -2.30 -16.80
CA SER A 240 12.57 -3.07 -16.50
C SER A 240 13.66 -2.16 -15.97
N VAL A 241 14.29 -2.58 -14.87
CA VAL A 241 15.41 -1.89 -14.24
C VAL A 241 16.57 -2.87 -14.14
N SER A 242 17.74 -2.48 -14.62
CA SER A 242 18.97 -3.22 -14.43
C SER A 242 19.99 -2.30 -13.76
N VAL A 243 20.52 -2.73 -12.60
CA VAL A 243 21.54 -2.01 -11.85
C VAL A 243 22.78 -2.86 -11.82
N LYS A 244 23.90 -2.34 -12.29
CA LYS A 244 25.20 -2.94 -12.16
C LYS A 244 26.08 -2.07 -11.27
N LEU A 245 26.50 -2.62 -10.14
CA LEU A 245 27.25 -1.94 -9.12
C LEU A 245 28.56 -2.71 -8.87
N PRO A 246 29.71 -2.25 -9.38
CA PRO A 246 31.01 -2.82 -9.02
C PRO A 246 31.25 -2.64 -7.52
N ALA A 247 31.62 -3.72 -6.82
CA ALA A 247 31.75 -3.72 -5.39
C ALA A 247 33.01 -4.49 -4.96
N VAL A 248 33.72 -3.97 -3.98
CA VAL A 248 34.84 -4.62 -3.31
C VAL A 248 34.52 -4.66 -1.81
N ALA A 249 34.52 -5.85 -1.24
CA ALA A 249 34.33 -5.99 0.20
C ALA A 249 35.66 -5.91 0.93
N GLY A 250 35.65 -5.21 2.05
CA GLY A 250 36.80 -5.17 2.97
C GLY A 250 36.89 -6.42 3.84
N ASP A 251 35.74 -7.02 4.15
CA ASP A 251 35.65 -8.27 4.92
C ASP A 251 35.92 -9.50 4.03
N PRO A 252 36.77 -10.44 4.45
CA PRO A 252 37.13 -11.62 3.65
C PRO A 252 35.94 -12.54 3.35
N ALA A 253 35.00 -12.74 4.31
CA ALA A 253 33.84 -13.61 4.11
C ALA A 253 32.87 -13.00 3.11
N LEU A 254 32.68 -11.69 3.17
CA LEU A 254 31.87 -10.95 2.22
C LEU A 254 32.52 -10.91 0.83
N ALA A 255 33.85 -10.80 0.78
CA ALA A 255 34.61 -10.85 -0.49
C ALA A 255 34.50 -12.25 -1.16
N GLU A 256 34.52 -13.32 -0.37
CA GLU A 256 34.30 -14.67 -0.88
C GLU A 256 32.88 -14.84 -1.43
N LEU A 257 31.89 -14.29 -0.73
CA LEU A 257 30.48 -14.28 -1.18
C LEU A 257 30.33 -13.55 -2.53
N LEU A 258 30.95 -12.37 -2.68
CA LEU A 258 30.95 -11.58 -3.92
C LEU A 258 31.73 -12.24 -5.07
N ALA A 259 32.67 -13.11 -4.77
CA ALA A 259 33.44 -13.85 -5.79
C ALA A 259 32.70 -15.07 -6.37
N ARG A 260 31.63 -15.52 -5.70
CA ARG A 260 30.88 -16.72 -6.12
C ARG A 260 30.13 -16.47 -7.41
N LYS A 261 30.03 -17.53 -8.22
CA LYS A 261 29.19 -17.51 -9.41
C LYS A 261 27.74 -17.84 -9.04
N SER A 262 26.82 -16.94 -9.38
CA SER A 262 25.37 -17.22 -9.26
C SER A 262 24.96 -18.39 -10.15
N ARG A 263 23.97 -19.14 -9.72
CA ARG A 263 23.38 -20.26 -10.44
C ARG A 263 21.86 -20.15 -10.48
N THR A 264 21.23 -20.93 -11.34
CA THR A 264 19.77 -21.07 -11.31
C THR A 264 19.37 -21.90 -10.09
N PRO A 265 18.59 -21.34 -9.14
CA PRO A 265 18.17 -22.07 -7.96
C PRO A 265 17.25 -23.24 -8.31
N SER A 266 17.51 -24.39 -7.70
CA SER A 266 16.70 -25.60 -7.92
C SER A 266 15.29 -25.48 -7.30
N ALA A 267 15.15 -24.69 -6.23
CA ALA A 267 13.87 -24.40 -5.58
C ALA A 267 12.83 -23.82 -6.55
N LEU A 268 13.24 -23.01 -7.54
CA LEU A 268 12.32 -22.44 -8.53
C LEU A 268 11.51 -23.50 -9.27
N SER A 269 12.12 -24.66 -9.55
CA SER A 269 11.45 -25.77 -10.22
C SER A 269 10.53 -26.61 -9.32
N ARG A 270 10.36 -26.22 -8.07
CA ARG A 270 9.57 -26.94 -7.05
C ARG A 270 8.46 -26.09 -6.43
N LEU A 271 8.48 -24.77 -6.66
CA LEU A 271 7.43 -23.88 -6.13
C LEU A 271 6.08 -24.21 -6.74
N PRO A 272 5.02 -24.37 -5.91
CA PRO A 272 3.68 -24.74 -6.38
C PRO A 272 3.05 -23.62 -7.22
N GLU A 273 2.10 -24.00 -8.05
CA GLU A 273 1.36 -23.07 -8.92
C GLU A 273 0.62 -21.98 -8.13
N SER A 274 0.12 -22.29 -6.94
CA SER A 274 -0.62 -21.37 -6.08
C SER A 274 0.23 -20.24 -5.46
N VAL A 275 1.57 -20.26 -5.62
CA VAL A 275 2.46 -19.23 -5.05
C VAL A 275 2.13 -17.84 -5.57
N SER A 276 1.86 -16.91 -4.67
CA SER A 276 1.56 -15.52 -4.96
C SER A 276 2.79 -14.62 -4.86
N TYR A 277 3.69 -14.92 -3.95
CA TYR A 277 4.99 -14.28 -3.81
C TYR A 277 6.01 -15.26 -3.24
N PHE A 278 7.27 -15.03 -3.53
CA PHE A 278 8.36 -15.71 -2.84
C PHE A 278 9.59 -14.82 -2.67
N SER A 279 10.37 -15.13 -1.66
CA SER A 279 11.75 -14.68 -1.51
C SER A 279 12.64 -15.92 -1.41
N LEU A 280 13.70 -15.97 -2.18
CA LEU A 280 14.62 -17.07 -2.28
C LEU A 280 16.05 -16.55 -2.24
N LEU A 281 16.88 -17.14 -1.37
CA LEU A 281 18.30 -16.88 -1.24
C LEU A 281 19.06 -18.15 -1.66
N SER A 282 20.03 -17.99 -2.54
CA SER A 282 20.88 -19.06 -3.10
C SER A 282 22.34 -18.62 -3.21
N ALA A 283 22.82 -17.86 -2.23
CA ALA A 283 24.12 -17.22 -2.26
C ALA A 283 25.24 -18.08 -1.61
N GLY A 284 24.91 -19.17 -0.94
CA GLY A 284 25.85 -20.05 -0.27
C GLY A 284 25.21 -20.76 0.92
N ALA A 285 25.97 -21.67 1.55
CA ALA A 285 25.47 -22.37 2.73
C ALA A 285 25.13 -21.39 3.87
N PRO A 286 24.09 -21.66 4.67
CA PRO A 286 23.66 -20.75 5.74
C PRO A 286 24.75 -20.35 6.73
N ALA A 287 25.69 -21.26 7.05
CA ALA A 287 26.83 -20.95 7.91
C ALA A 287 27.76 -19.89 7.31
N GLU A 288 28.00 -19.94 6.01
CA GLU A 288 28.84 -18.97 5.29
C GLU A 288 28.13 -17.63 5.17
N LEU A 289 26.83 -17.67 4.88
CA LEU A 289 25.98 -16.47 4.85
C LEU A 289 25.94 -15.79 6.22
N TRP A 290 25.78 -16.56 7.28
CA TRP A 290 25.83 -16.03 8.64
C TRP A 290 27.17 -15.34 8.92
N LYS A 291 28.28 -16.00 8.61
CA LYS A 291 29.63 -15.46 8.81
C LYS A 291 29.88 -14.16 8.01
N ALA A 292 29.35 -14.07 6.80
CA ALA A 292 29.47 -12.88 5.95
C ALA A 292 28.53 -11.73 6.34
N LEU A 293 27.35 -12.03 6.88
CA LEU A 293 26.30 -11.04 7.12
C LEU A 293 26.16 -10.64 8.59
N SER A 294 26.61 -11.45 9.56
CA SER A 294 26.51 -11.17 11.00
C SER A 294 27.11 -9.81 11.40
N PRO A 295 28.26 -9.35 10.86
CA PRO A 295 28.80 -8.04 11.18
C PRO A 295 27.84 -6.90 10.79
N ALA A 296 27.10 -7.05 9.69
CA ALA A 296 26.11 -6.08 9.26
C ALA A 296 24.84 -6.10 10.10
N LEU A 297 24.51 -7.20 10.77
CA LEU A 297 23.40 -7.30 11.71
C LEU A 297 23.72 -6.65 13.06
N GLY A 298 25.02 -6.47 13.39
CA GLY A 298 25.54 -5.75 14.55
C GLY A 298 25.64 -6.59 15.82
N ASP A 299 26.28 -6.03 16.84
CA ASP A 299 26.67 -6.71 18.09
C ASP A 299 25.52 -7.43 18.80
N LYS A 300 24.30 -6.91 18.69
CA LYS A 300 23.10 -7.53 19.26
C LYS A 300 22.79 -8.88 18.59
N ALA A 301 23.03 -8.99 17.31
CA ALA A 301 22.82 -10.23 16.57
C ALA A 301 23.87 -11.28 16.95
N GLU A 302 25.14 -10.90 17.05
CA GLU A 302 26.22 -11.79 17.50
C GLU A 302 26.01 -12.25 18.94
N ALA A 303 25.62 -11.33 19.84
CA ALA A 303 25.31 -11.68 21.22
C ALA A 303 24.09 -12.62 21.33
N THR A 304 23.07 -12.45 20.48
CA THR A 304 21.91 -13.34 20.44
C THR A 304 22.28 -14.71 19.92
N TYR A 305 23.12 -14.75 18.87
CA TYR A 305 23.64 -16.00 18.31
C TYR A 305 24.48 -16.76 19.36
N ALA A 306 25.42 -16.09 20.03
CA ALA A 306 26.26 -16.70 21.05
C ALA A 306 25.43 -17.28 22.21
N LYS A 307 24.43 -16.54 22.71
CA LYS A 307 23.51 -17.04 23.74
C LYS A 307 22.72 -18.26 23.28
N ALA A 308 22.25 -18.24 22.05
CA ALA A 308 21.50 -19.35 21.48
C ALA A 308 22.39 -20.57 21.22
N ASP A 309 23.64 -20.37 20.85
CA ASP A 309 24.64 -21.42 20.65
C ASP A 309 25.02 -22.10 21.99
N ASP A 310 25.28 -21.30 23.04
CA ASP A 310 25.54 -21.82 24.39
C ASP A 310 24.33 -22.60 24.94
N ALA A 311 23.12 -22.07 24.76
CA ALA A 311 21.89 -22.75 25.18
C ALA A 311 21.67 -24.06 24.38
N SER A 312 21.99 -24.08 23.10
CA SER A 312 21.93 -25.27 22.25
C SER A 312 22.92 -26.35 22.70
N LYS A 313 24.17 -25.95 23.02
CA LYS A 313 25.19 -26.85 23.57
C LYS A 313 24.75 -27.45 24.91
N ALA A 314 24.17 -26.62 25.78
CA ALA A 314 23.67 -27.06 27.08
C ALA A 314 22.46 -28.03 26.94
N ALA A 315 21.55 -27.77 26.01
CA ALA A 315 20.34 -28.57 25.85
C ALA A 315 20.54 -29.88 25.07
N PHE A 316 21.39 -29.86 24.04
CA PHE A 316 21.52 -30.94 23.05
C PHE A 316 22.94 -31.48 22.91
N GLY A 317 23.94 -30.86 23.55
CA GLY A 317 25.35 -31.18 23.32
C GLY A 317 25.87 -30.76 21.91
N LEU A 318 25.09 -29.92 21.18
CA LEU A 318 25.35 -29.45 19.82
C LEU A 318 25.29 -27.94 19.77
N GLY A 319 26.28 -27.29 19.13
CA GLY A 319 26.19 -25.89 18.80
C GLY A 319 25.14 -25.60 17.72
N LEU A 320 24.77 -24.33 17.57
CA LEU A 320 23.79 -23.89 16.54
C LEU A 320 24.24 -24.25 15.11
N ASP A 321 25.55 -24.17 14.83
CA ASP A 321 26.11 -24.57 13.54
C ASP A 321 25.81 -26.05 13.23
N ALA A 322 26.00 -26.91 14.21
CA ALA A 322 25.72 -28.34 14.06
C ALA A 322 24.19 -28.61 14.03
N LEU A 323 23.41 -27.84 14.79
CA LEU A 323 21.97 -28.03 14.88
C LEU A 323 21.23 -27.56 13.63
N LEU A 324 21.58 -26.37 13.10
CA LEU A 324 20.89 -25.73 12.00
C LEU A 324 21.61 -25.90 10.65
N PHE A 325 22.91 -25.68 10.61
CA PHE A 325 23.60 -25.51 9.35
C PHE A 325 24.29 -26.79 8.82
N SER A 326 24.49 -27.80 9.66
CA SER A 326 25.19 -29.02 9.25
C SER A 326 24.51 -29.84 8.15
N TRP A 327 23.22 -29.72 8.01
CA TRP A 327 22.38 -30.45 7.05
C TRP A 327 21.72 -29.55 6.00
N MET A 328 21.65 -28.23 6.24
CA MET A 328 21.03 -27.29 5.29
C MET A 328 21.93 -27.10 4.07
N GLY A 329 21.31 -27.02 2.92
CA GLY A 329 21.97 -26.64 1.68
C GLY A 329 22.04 -25.13 1.51
N ASP A 330 22.32 -24.69 0.31
CA ASP A 330 22.56 -23.28 -0.04
C ASP A 330 21.34 -22.55 -0.58
N GLU A 331 20.16 -23.17 -0.55
CA GLU A 331 18.90 -22.55 -0.95
C GLU A 331 17.94 -22.51 0.24
N LEU A 332 17.47 -21.30 0.56
CA LEU A 332 16.49 -21.08 1.61
C LEU A 332 15.56 -19.94 1.23
N GLY A 333 14.33 -19.97 1.71
CA GLY A 333 13.38 -18.94 1.39
C GLY A 333 12.02 -19.12 2.05
N ALA A 334 11.10 -18.26 1.61
CA ALA A 334 9.70 -18.34 2.00
C ALA A 334 8.81 -17.96 0.82
N TYR A 335 7.62 -18.51 0.80
CA TYR A 335 6.58 -18.11 -0.15
C TYR A 335 5.22 -18.02 0.52
N GLY A 336 4.36 -17.18 -0.02
CA GLY A 336 2.94 -17.16 0.27
C GLY A 336 2.14 -17.79 -0.87
N SER A 337 1.06 -18.44 -0.53
CA SER A 337 0.16 -19.13 -1.47
C SER A 337 -1.23 -18.52 -1.43
N SER A 338 -1.95 -18.58 -2.55
CA SER A 338 -3.38 -18.26 -2.60
C SER A 338 -4.27 -19.28 -1.88
N LEU A 339 -3.70 -20.40 -1.44
CA LEU A 339 -4.42 -21.45 -0.70
C LEU A 339 -4.51 -21.17 0.81
N GLY A 340 -3.80 -20.17 1.33
CA GLY A 340 -3.84 -19.81 2.74
C GLY A 340 -3.04 -18.56 3.06
N ALA A 341 -3.29 -17.97 4.23
CA ALA A 341 -2.68 -16.71 4.64
C ALA A 341 -1.25 -16.87 5.20
N GLU A 342 -0.92 -18.07 5.69
CA GLU A 342 0.36 -18.32 6.35
C GLU A 342 1.49 -18.51 5.35
N PRO A 343 2.70 -18.01 5.64
CA PRO A 343 3.85 -18.27 4.79
C PRO A 343 4.34 -19.72 4.93
N VAL A 344 4.89 -20.26 3.86
CA VAL A 344 5.62 -21.52 3.86
C VAL A 344 7.11 -21.18 3.74
N PHE A 345 7.89 -21.55 4.76
CA PHE A 345 9.34 -21.47 4.74
C PHE A 345 9.93 -22.75 4.16
N PHE A 346 11.05 -22.65 3.46
CA PHE A 346 11.72 -23.82 2.91
C PHE A 346 13.24 -23.66 2.96
N ALA A 347 13.92 -24.80 3.05
CA ALA A 347 15.36 -24.88 2.93
C ALA A 347 15.77 -26.17 2.21
N SER A 348 16.78 -26.08 1.37
CA SER A 348 17.38 -27.27 0.74
C SER A 348 18.15 -28.10 1.77
N ILE A 349 18.22 -29.41 1.54
CA ILE A 349 18.93 -30.36 2.37
C ILE A 349 20.20 -30.81 1.62
N SER A 350 21.37 -30.52 2.19
CA SER A 350 22.66 -30.96 1.64
C SER A 350 23.08 -32.34 2.15
N ASP A 351 22.71 -32.67 3.39
CA ASP A 351 22.99 -33.97 4.04
C ASP A 351 21.77 -34.50 4.80
N GLU A 352 21.07 -35.40 4.16
CA GLU A 352 19.86 -36.03 4.73
C GLU A 352 20.18 -36.90 5.97
N LYS A 353 21.37 -37.47 6.04
CA LYS A 353 21.80 -38.29 7.21
C LYS A 353 22.04 -37.36 8.42
N ALA A 354 22.73 -36.25 8.20
CA ALA A 354 22.94 -35.24 9.24
C ALA A 354 21.59 -34.69 9.70
N ARG A 355 20.67 -34.35 8.77
CA ARG A 355 19.33 -33.87 9.10
C ARG A 355 18.57 -34.84 10.01
N ARG A 356 18.50 -36.12 9.63
CA ARG A 356 17.87 -37.18 10.44
C ARG A 356 18.50 -37.26 11.82
N ASN A 357 19.81 -37.32 11.91
CA ASN A 357 20.52 -37.39 13.18
C ASN A 357 20.22 -36.17 14.08
N VAL A 358 20.16 -34.98 13.52
CA VAL A 358 19.81 -33.75 14.26
C VAL A 358 18.36 -33.81 14.72
N PHE A 359 17.42 -34.18 13.84
CA PHE A 359 16.01 -34.28 14.17
C PHE A 359 15.74 -35.37 15.21
N ASP A 360 16.38 -36.51 15.11
CA ASP A 360 16.22 -37.60 16.09
C ASP A 360 16.80 -37.25 17.45
N ARG A 361 17.97 -36.56 17.49
CA ARG A 361 18.59 -36.17 18.76
C ARG A 361 17.95 -34.94 19.40
N ALA A 362 17.74 -33.90 18.61
CA ALA A 362 17.25 -32.62 19.13
C ALA A 362 15.73 -32.58 19.30
N PHE A 363 14.98 -33.24 18.43
CA PHE A 363 13.53 -33.19 18.40
C PHE A 363 12.87 -34.55 18.71
N GLY A 364 13.59 -35.65 18.69
CA GLY A 364 13.02 -37.00 18.81
C GLY A 364 12.64 -37.45 20.21
N SER A 365 13.25 -36.90 21.27
CA SER A 365 13.02 -37.42 22.63
C SER A 365 12.33 -36.46 23.59
N LEU A 366 12.42 -35.17 23.38
CA LEU A 366 11.90 -34.14 24.31
C LEU A 366 10.87 -33.16 23.68
N PHE A 367 10.87 -33.00 22.35
CA PHE A 367 10.12 -31.96 21.67
C PHE A 367 9.22 -32.44 20.53
N LEU A 368 9.36 -33.69 20.07
CA LEU A 368 8.31 -34.37 19.32
C LEU A 368 7.40 -35.03 20.35
N GLY A 369 6.47 -34.30 20.87
CA GLY A 369 5.33 -34.93 21.54
C GLY A 369 4.80 -36.01 20.59
N ARG A 370 4.84 -37.29 21.01
CA ARG A 370 4.45 -38.44 20.16
C ARG A 370 3.07 -38.33 19.54
N ASP A 371 2.27 -37.33 19.90
CA ASP A 371 0.87 -37.15 19.50
C ASP A 371 0.55 -35.83 18.76
N VAL A 372 1.55 -35.00 18.39
CA VAL A 372 1.28 -33.70 17.72
C VAL A 372 1.59 -33.78 16.23
N SER A 373 0.82 -34.55 15.50
CA SER A 373 0.79 -34.53 14.04
C SER A 373 -0.64 -34.33 13.58
N ALA A 374 -0.84 -33.41 12.63
CA ALA A 374 -2.11 -33.29 11.94
C ALA A 374 -2.22 -34.35 10.84
N LEU A 375 -3.40 -34.94 10.67
CA LEU A 375 -3.71 -35.81 9.54
C LEU A 375 -4.52 -34.98 8.54
N VAL A 376 -3.93 -34.70 7.38
CA VAL A 376 -4.59 -33.96 6.30
C VAL A 376 -4.79 -34.90 5.12
N GLY A 377 -6.00 -35.35 4.91
CA GLY A 377 -6.28 -36.46 4.01
C GLY A 377 -5.46 -37.68 4.43
N ASP A 378 -4.67 -38.25 3.53
CA ASP A 378 -3.79 -39.40 3.80
C ASP A 378 -2.36 -38.96 4.24
N THR A 379 -2.10 -37.68 4.35
CA THR A 379 -0.75 -37.14 4.67
C THR A 379 -0.66 -36.82 6.16
N ARG A 380 0.29 -37.46 6.83
CA ARG A 380 0.64 -37.12 8.21
C ARG A 380 1.64 -36.00 8.22
N VAL A 381 1.30 -34.87 8.82
CA VAL A 381 2.13 -33.66 8.90
C VAL A 381 2.61 -33.48 10.33
N PRO A 382 3.89 -33.76 10.63
CA PRO A 382 4.45 -33.63 11.97
C PRO A 382 4.63 -32.15 12.35
N ARG A 383 4.59 -31.86 13.65
CA ARG A 383 4.77 -30.56 14.26
C ARG A 383 6.07 -30.49 15.05
N ILE A 384 6.77 -29.33 15.00
CA ILE A 384 8.00 -29.08 15.77
C ILE A 384 7.69 -28.06 16.85
N VAL A 385 8.14 -28.33 18.07
CA VAL A 385 8.13 -27.36 19.17
C VAL A 385 9.53 -26.81 19.35
N PHE A 386 9.76 -25.55 18.94
CA PHE A 386 11.06 -24.92 19.10
C PHE A 386 11.32 -24.49 20.55
N PRO A 387 12.50 -24.78 21.13
CA PRO A 387 12.94 -24.22 22.39
C PRO A 387 13.00 -22.69 22.32
N ALA A 388 12.83 -22.01 23.47
CA ALA A 388 12.79 -20.55 23.55
C ALA A 388 14.02 -19.85 22.95
N PHE A 389 15.22 -20.42 23.15
CA PHE A 389 16.46 -19.86 22.61
C PHE A 389 16.52 -19.91 21.07
N LEU A 390 16.03 -21.01 20.48
CA LEU A 390 15.98 -21.17 19.04
C LEU A 390 14.92 -20.25 18.44
N ARG A 391 13.78 -20.10 19.10
CA ARG A 391 12.73 -19.15 18.75
C ARG A 391 13.27 -17.72 18.68
N SER A 392 13.98 -17.30 19.75
CA SER A 392 14.61 -15.96 19.78
C SER A 392 15.62 -15.72 18.69
N PHE A 393 16.38 -16.76 18.30
CA PHE A 393 17.31 -16.66 17.17
C PHE A 393 16.57 -16.56 15.83
N LEU A 394 15.56 -17.39 15.60
CA LEU A 394 14.76 -17.35 14.36
C LEU A 394 14.00 -16.02 14.21
N ASP A 395 13.43 -15.50 15.29
CA ASP A 395 12.78 -14.18 15.31
C ASP A 395 13.76 -13.06 14.93
N MET A 396 15.00 -13.13 15.38
CA MET A 396 16.03 -12.15 15.05
C MET A 396 16.38 -12.15 13.56
N VAL A 397 16.39 -13.31 12.92
CA VAL A 397 16.61 -13.43 11.46
C VAL A 397 15.31 -13.28 10.65
N GLY A 398 14.21 -12.91 11.29
CA GLY A 398 12.94 -12.62 10.63
C GLY A 398 12.03 -13.82 10.37
N VAL A 399 12.39 -15.00 10.89
CA VAL A 399 11.60 -16.24 10.77
C VAL A 399 10.71 -16.42 11.99
N ARG A 400 9.45 -15.98 11.88
CA ARG A 400 8.46 -16.09 12.96
C ARG A 400 7.66 -17.38 12.83
N LEU A 401 8.13 -18.44 13.42
CA LEU A 401 7.45 -19.73 13.47
C LEU A 401 7.23 -20.14 14.93
N VAL A 402 5.94 -20.32 15.31
CA VAL A 402 5.53 -20.72 16.67
C VAL A 402 5.17 -22.17 16.64
N GLU A 403 5.85 -23.16 16.65
CA GLU A 403 5.46 -24.59 16.55
C GLU A 403 5.01 -25.01 15.14
N PRO A 404 5.88 -24.85 14.13
CA PRO A 404 5.47 -25.12 12.76
C PRO A 404 5.25 -26.62 12.49
N PHE A 405 4.32 -26.88 11.60
CA PHE A 405 4.24 -28.16 10.89
C PHE A 405 5.33 -28.22 9.84
N TYR A 406 5.85 -29.42 9.51
CA TYR A 406 6.86 -29.57 8.48
C TYR A 406 6.65 -30.81 7.60
N LEU A 407 7.14 -30.71 6.38
CA LEU A 407 7.25 -31.83 5.44
C LEU A 407 8.63 -31.83 4.77
N VAL A 408 9.12 -33.02 4.47
CA VAL A 408 10.36 -33.19 3.70
C VAL A 408 9.98 -33.79 2.36
N GLU A 409 10.33 -33.09 1.28
CA GLU A 409 10.02 -33.52 -0.08
C GLU A 409 11.15 -33.14 -1.02
N ASP A 410 11.58 -34.06 -1.87
CA ASP A 410 12.55 -33.85 -2.94
C ASP A 410 13.82 -33.07 -2.55
N GLY A 411 14.38 -33.35 -1.38
CA GLY A 411 15.61 -32.71 -0.89
C GLY A 411 15.38 -31.31 -0.31
N PHE A 412 14.13 -30.96 0.02
CA PHE A 412 13.78 -29.74 0.74
C PHE A 412 12.96 -30.05 1.99
N ILE A 413 13.12 -29.26 3.01
CA ILE A 413 12.24 -29.17 4.14
C ILE A 413 11.33 -27.95 3.95
N TYR A 414 10.05 -28.12 4.17
CA TYR A 414 9.03 -27.09 4.13
C TYR A 414 8.40 -26.96 5.51
N ALA A 415 8.13 -25.74 5.98
CA ALA A 415 7.57 -25.47 7.28
C ALA A 415 6.53 -24.35 7.23
N SER A 416 5.37 -24.54 7.89
CA SER A 416 4.30 -23.54 7.98
C SER A 416 3.54 -23.69 9.30
N GLN A 417 2.78 -22.69 9.69
CA GLN A 417 1.86 -22.79 10.83
C GLN A 417 0.56 -23.56 10.52
N SER A 418 0.21 -23.71 9.22
CA SER A 418 -0.93 -24.52 8.77
C SER A 418 -0.48 -25.82 8.14
N ALA A 419 -0.97 -26.94 8.70
CA ALA A 419 -0.74 -28.29 8.17
C ALA A 419 -1.46 -28.50 6.82
N GLU A 420 -2.67 -27.94 6.70
CA GLU A 420 -3.53 -28.04 5.51
C GLU A 420 -2.88 -27.33 4.33
N LEU A 421 -2.43 -26.07 4.55
CA LEU A 421 -1.72 -25.30 3.54
C LEU A 421 -0.46 -26.02 3.06
N LEU A 422 0.33 -26.54 4.01
CA LEU A 422 1.58 -27.22 3.72
C LEU A 422 1.34 -28.49 2.88
N ALA A 423 0.36 -29.31 3.27
CA ALA A 423 -0.03 -30.52 2.54
C ALA A 423 -0.55 -30.18 1.13
N ALA A 424 -1.39 -29.14 1.00
CA ALA A 424 -1.92 -28.70 -0.29
C ALA A 424 -0.82 -28.20 -1.24
N CYS A 425 0.10 -27.37 -0.75
CA CYS A 425 1.23 -26.86 -1.54
C CYS A 425 2.16 -28.00 -2.01
N VAL A 426 2.48 -28.96 -1.13
CA VAL A 426 3.30 -30.12 -1.49
C VAL A 426 2.58 -31.02 -2.50
N ALA A 427 1.26 -31.20 -2.36
CA ALA A 427 0.45 -31.97 -3.30
C ALA A 427 0.45 -31.34 -4.70
N GLU A 428 0.35 -30.02 -4.81
CA GLU A 428 0.46 -29.31 -6.10
C GLU A 428 1.81 -29.59 -6.78
N SER A 429 2.91 -29.48 -6.01
CA SER A 429 4.25 -29.73 -6.53
C SER A 429 4.43 -31.17 -7.00
N ARG A 430 3.91 -32.16 -6.26
CA ARG A 430 3.91 -33.59 -6.64
C ARG A 430 3.10 -33.85 -7.93
N GLN A 431 2.01 -33.12 -8.12
CA GLN A 431 1.18 -33.20 -9.34
C GLN A 431 1.82 -32.46 -10.53
N GLY A 432 2.98 -31.84 -10.34
CA GLY A 432 3.68 -31.07 -11.38
C GLY A 432 3.00 -29.75 -11.73
N ARG A 433 2.08 -29.26 -10.89
CA ARG A 433 1.51 -27.91 -10.96
C ARG A 433 2.49 -26.94 -10.29
N LEU A 434 3.30 -26.29 -11.13
CA LEU A 434 4.46 -25.54 -10.70
C LEU A 434 4.38 -24.10 -11.18
N LEU A 435 4.84 -23.15 -10.37
CA LEU A 435 4.89 -21.72 -10.68
C LEU A 435 5.61 -21.44 -12.00
N VAL A 436 6.74 -22.07 -12.24
CA VAL A 436 7.57 -21.87 -13.46
C VAL A 436 6.86 -22.26 -14.77
N LYS A 437 5.81 -23.05 -14.69
CA LYS A 437 5.00 -23.46 -15.85
C LYS A 437 3.90 -22.44 -16.14
N THR A 438 3.55 -21.54 -15.21
CA THR A 438 2.48 -20.55 -15.36
C THR A 438 2.89 -19.41 -16.26
N ASP A 439 1.89 -18.82 -16.95
CA ASP A 439 2.14 -17.66 -17.82
C ASP A 439 2.52 -16.43 -17.00
N ARG A 440 1.98 -16.27 -15.80
CA ARG A 440 2.35 -15.17 -14.89
C ARG A 440 3.85 -15.16 -14.52
N TRP A 441 4.45 -16.34 -14.33
CA TRP A 441 5.90 -16.45 -14.13
C TRP A 441 6.66 -16.13 -15.40
N LYS A 442 6.28 -16.73 -16.52
CA LYS A 442 6.95 -16.52 -17.81
C LYS A 442 6.93 -15.06 -18.25
N GLU A 443 5.81 -14.38 -18.05
CA GLU A 443 5.68 -12.95 -18.34
C GLU A 443 6.49 -12.10 -17.36
N GLY A 444 6.38 -12.35 -16.06
CA GLY A 444 7.10 -11.61 -15.03
C GLY A 444 8.61 -11.74 -15.11
N SER A 445 9.11 -12.94 -15.41
CA SER A 445 10.56 -13.23 -15.48
C SER A 445 11.21 -12.88 -16.82
N ARG A 446 10.44 -12.47 -17.82
CA ARG A 446 10.99 -12.12 -19.15
C ARG A 446 12.00 -10.99 -19.05
N GLY A 447 13.24 -11.24 -19.47
CA GLY A 447 14.34 -10.27 -19.45
C GLY A 447 15.09 -10.21 -18.11
N VAL A 448 14.73 -11.06 -17.14
CA VAL A 448 15.48 -11.25 -15.90
C VAL A 448 16.25 -12.57 -15.99
N SER A 449 17.51 -12.56 -15.59
CA SER A 449 18.34 -13.77 -15.57
C SER A 449 17.78 -14.80 -14.60
N PRO A 450 17.70 -16.08 -14.99
CA PRO A 450 17.35 -17.15 -14.07
C PRO A 450 18.45 -17.45 -13.06
N GLU A 451 19.70 -17.11 -13.36
CA GLU A 451 20.81 -17.21 -12.43
C GLU A 451 20.71 -16.12 -11.38
N SER A 452 20.63 -16.47 -10.10
CA SER A 452 20.50 -15.51 -9.02
C SER A 452 21.14 -15.99 -7.74
N SER A 453 21.64 -15.07 -6.93
CA SER A 453 22.03 -15.30 -5.54
C SER A 453 20.88 -14.99 -4.59
N ALA A 454 19.98 -14.08 -4.99
CA ALA A 454 18.69 -13.86 -4.35
C ALA A 454 17.65 -13.52 -5.41
N SER A 455 16.43 -13.98 -5.23
CA SER A 455 15.33 -13.68 -6.12
C SER A 455 14.04 -13.45 -5.34
N LEU A 456 13.21 -12.56 -5.89
CA LEU A 456 11.91 -12.20 -5.39
C LEU A 456 10.91 -12.27 -6.55
N PHE A 457 9.77 -12.86 -6.31
CA PHE A 457 8.61 -12.81 -7.19
C PHE A 457 7.42 -12.26 -6.43
N TYR A 458 6.58 -11.51 -7.10
CA TYR A 458 5.29 -11.08 -6.58
C TYR A 458 4.21 -11.09 -7.67
N SER A 459 3.00 -11.37 -7.25
CA SER A 459 1.79 -11.32 -8.08
C SER A 459 0.67 -10.73 -7.22
N LEU A 460 0.40 -9.43 -7.41
CA LEU A 460 -0.53 -8.65 -6.58
C LEU A 460 -2.01 -8.99 -6.86
N ASP A 461 -2.28 -9.64 -7.96
CA ASP A 461 -3.59 -10.21 -8.30
C ASP A 461 -4.03 -11.32 -7.32
N ARG A 462 -3.12 -11.80 -6.47
CA ARG A 462 -3.40 -12.86 -5.49
C ARG A 462 -3.07 -12.50 -4.04
N SER A 463 -2.18 -11.54 -3.80
CA SER A 463 -1.86 -11.06 -2.45
C SER A 463 -0.99 -9.80 -2.48
N ALA A 464 -1.20 -8.86 -1.56
CA ALA A 464 -0.31 -7.71 -1.37
C ALA A 464 0.93 -8.13 -0.56
N PRO A 465 2.16 -8.00 -1.11
CA PRO A 465 3.36 -8.39 -0.41
C PRO A 465 3.62 -7.51 0.82
N PHE A 466 4.16 -8.11 1.87
CA PHE A 466 4.48 -7.43 3.14
C PHE A 466 5.53 -6.30 3.01
N PHE A 467 6.36 -6.31 1.97
CA PHE A 467 7.42 -5.32 1.74
C PHE A 467 6.91 -4.00 1.14
N MET A 468 5.62 -3.90 0.78
CA MET A 468 5.04 -2.67 0.23
C MET A 468 4.63 -1.65 1.29
N ARG A 469 4.83 -1.94 2.56
CA ARG A 469 4.45 -1.03 3.65
C ARG A 469 5.37 0.20 3.69
N GLY A 470 4.79 1.39 3.58
CA GLY A 470 5.43 2.66 3.93
C GLY A 470 5.91 3.56 2.79
N SER A 471 5.61 3.26 1.52
CA SER A 471 5.98 4.12 0.38
C SER A 471 4.80 4.28 -0.58
N THR A 472 3.99 5.33 -0.37
CA THR A 472 2.75 5.57 -1.13
C THR A 472 2.94 5.71 -2.64
N GLY A 473 4.00 6.37 -3.10
CA GLY A 473 4.28 6.55 -4.53
C GLY A 473 4.75 5.26 -5.21
N LEU A 474 5.65 4.52 -4.56
CA LEU A 474 6.15 3.24 -5.08
C LEU A 474 5.05 2.17 -5.05
N GLU A 475 4.24 2.16 -4.02
CA GLU A 475 3.10 1.26 -3.89
C GLU A 475 2.10 1.45 -5.02
N SER A 476 1.72 2.70 -5.31
CA SER A 476 0.80 3.01 -6.42
C SER A 476 1.37 2.60 -7.78
N ALA A 477 2.68 2.81 -8.01
CA ALA A 477 3.34 2.36 -9.23
C ALA A 477 3.42 0.83 -9.34
N LEU A 478 3.72 0.13 -8.23
CA LEU A 478 3.80 -1.34 -8.22
C LEU A 478 2.43 -2.00 -8.38
N ARG A 479 1.34 -1.36 -7.94
CA ARG A 479 -0.03 -1.85 -8.17
C ARG A 479 -0.41 -1.82 -9.64
N LEU A 480 0.04 -0.83 -10.39
CA LEU A 480 -0.15 -0.78 -11.84
C LEU A 480 0.62 -1.89 -12.56
N TYR A 481 1.75 -2.32 -11.98
CA TYR A 481 2.56 -3.44 -12.45
C TYR A 481 2.43 -4.60 -11.46
N GLY A 482 1.26 -5.23 -11.45
CA GLY A 482 0.84 -6.21 -10.44
C GLY A 482 1.64 -7.49 -10.39
N ARG A 483 2.60 -7.71 -11.30
CA ARG A 483 3.49 -8.86 -11.30
C ARG A 483 4.92 -8.44 -11.53
N GLY A 484 5.85 -9.07 -10.84
CA GLY A 484 7.25 -8.76 -11.04
C GLY A 484 8.20 -9.81 -10.52
N VAL A 485 9.40 -9.77 -11.07
CA VAL A 485 10.55 -10.56 -10.62
C VAL A 485 11.71 -9.62 -10.40
N ALA A 486 12.35 -9.74 -9.24
CA ALA A 486 13.64 -9.13 -8.97
C ALA A 486 14.69 -10.22 -8.77
N SER A 487 15.86 -10.05 -9.36
CA SER A 487 16.99 -10.97 -9.25
C SER A 487 18.23 -10.19 -8.87
N LEU A 488 18.89 -10.62 -7.81
CA LEU A 488 20.19 -10.12 -7.39
C LEU A 488 21.22 -11.18 -7.70
N ARG A 489 22.22 -10.82 -8.50
CA ARG A 489 23.37 -11.64 -8.78
C ARG A 489 24.61 -11.08 -8.06
N LEU A 490 25.28 -11.92 -7.33
CA LEU A 490 26.59 -11.66 -6.76
C LEU A 490 27.62 -12.37 -7.64
N GLY A 491 28.74 -11.73 -7.92
CA GLY A 491 29.82 -12.40 -8.61
C GLY A 491 30.72 -11.46 -9.40
N LYS A 492 31.95 -11.92 -9.64
CA LYS A 492 32.98 -11.19 -10.40
C LYS A 492 33.26 -9.77 -9.89
N GLY A 493 33.11 -9.53 -8.57
CA GLY A 493 33.32 -8.21 -7.97
C GLY A 493 32.23 -7.20 -8.33
N SER A 494 31.01 -7.65 -8.60
CA SER A 494 29.87 -6.78 -8.86
C SER A 494 28.58 -7.31 -8.22
N LEU A 495 27.69 -6.39 -7.91
CA LEU A 495 26.28 -6.63 -7.59
C LEU A 495 25.48 -6.26 -8.84
N GLU A 496 24.71 -7.20 -9.34
CA GLU A 496 23.81 -6.95 -10.46
C GLU A 496 22.35 -7.20 -10.02
N LEU A 497 21.55 -6.15 -9.99
CA LEU A 497 20.12 -6.22 -9.69
C LEU A 497 19.33 -6.05 -10.98
N GLU A 498 18.48 -7.00 -11.28
CA GLU A 498 17.53 -6.94 -12.38
C GLU A 498 16.10 -6.97 -11.81
N LEU A 499 15.27 -6.06 -12.26
CA LEU A 499 13.85 -5.99 -11.94
C LEU A 499 13.05 -5.96 -13.25
N SER A 500 12.05 -6.81 -13.34
CA SER A 500 11.01 -6.73 -14.36
C SER A 500 9.66 -6.66 -13.67
N ALA A 501 8.91 -5.61 -13.94
CA ALA A 501 7.57 -5.40 -13.44
C ALA A 501 6.61 -5.29 -14.64
N VAL A 502 5.59 -6.13 -14.66
CA VAL A 502 4.66 -6.29 -15.78
C VAL A 502 3.30 -5.77 -15.37
N ALA A 503 2.67 -5.01 -16.25
CA ALA A 503 1.30 -4.58 -16.05
C ALA A 503 0.39 -5.80 -15.91
N SER A 504 -0.55 -5.77 -14.98
CA SER A 504 -1.53 -6.85 -14.82
C SER A 504 -2.33 -6.99 -16.11
N ALA A 505 -2.24 -8.15 -16.74
CA ALA A 505 -3.09 -8.50 -17.87
C ALA A 505 -4.47 -8.87 -17.33
N GLY A 506 -5.36 -7.95 -17.34
CA GLY A 506 -6.67 -8.01 -16.71
C GLY A 506 -6.75 -6.92 -15.69
N ARG A 507 -7.04 -5.72 -16.13
CA ARG A 507 -7.48 -4.65 -15.26
C ARG A 507 -8.74 -5.16 -14.59
N GLY A 508 -8.65 -5.48 -13.30
CA GLY A 508 -9.86 -5.50 -12.51
C GLY A 508 -10.48 -4.12 -12.68
N ARG A 509 -11.65 -4.05 -13.26
CA ARG A 509 -12.45 -2.83 -13.23
C ARG A 509 -12.52 -2.40 -11.75
N GLY A 510 -12.48 -1.13 -11.45
CA GLY A 510 -12.61 -0.64 -10.08
C GLY A 510 -11.31 -0.46 -9.27
N THR A 511 -10.13 -0.59 -9.88
CA THR A 511 -8.84 -0.45 -9.18
C THR A 511 -7.95 0.66 -9.72
N ASP A 512 -8.32 1.30 -10.81
CA ASP A 512 -7.59 2.43 -11.37
C ASP A 512 -7.89 3.70 -10.55
N SER A 513 -6.86 4.35 -10.01
CA SER A 513 -7.02 5.63 -9.33
C SER A 513 -7.52 6.70 -10.31
N LEU A 514 -8.58 7.40 -9.94
CA LEU A 514 -9.11 8.50 -10.76
C LEU A 514 -8.11 9.65 -10.89
N PRO A 515 -8.15 10.41 -11.99
CA PRO A 515 -7.33 11.59 -12.17
C PRO A 515 -7.54 12.61 -11.04
N GLY A 516 -6.45 13.05 -10.40
CA GLY A 516 -6.53 13.99 -9.27
C GLY A 516 -6.32 13.33 -7.92
N PHE A 517 -6.42 12.01 -7.83
CA PHE A 517 -6.28 11.25 -6.60
C PHE A 517 -4.96 10.45 -6.56
N PRO A 518 -4.41 10.20 -5.34
CA PRO A 518 -4.91 10.64 -4.03
C PRO A 518 -4.84 12.17 -3.84
N ALA A 519 -5.85 12.76 -3.23
CA ALA A 519 -5.90 14.18 -2.91
C ALA A 519 -5.70 14.39 -1.40
N ALA A 520 -4.82 15.33 -1.00
CA ALA A 520 -4.60 15.59 0.42
C ALA A 520 -5.88 16.07 1.09
N ALA A 521 -6.24 15.57 2.26
CA ALA A 521 -7.44 15.97 2.99
C ALA A 521 -7.35 17.39 3.62
N GLY A 522 -6.14 17.95 3.69
CA GLY A 522 -5.92 19.29 4.29
C GLY A 522 -5.76 19.26 5.81
N GLY A 523 -5.77 18.09 6.42
CA GLY A 523 -5.59 17.84 7.86
C GLY A 523 -5.83 16.37 8.15
N ARG A 524 -5.61 15.95 9.40
CA ARG A 524 -5.85 14.57 9.82
C ARG A 524 -7.32 14.21 9.72
N MET A 525 -7.65 13.17 8.96
CA MET A 525 -9.02 12.68 8.86
C MET A 525 -9.40 11.91 10.13
N SER A 526 -10.47 12.33 10.79
CA SER A 526 -10.99 11.70 12.02
C SER A 526 -12.17 10.76 11.74
N SER A 527 -12.77 10.84 10.55
CA SER A 527 -13.84 9.95 10.10
C SER A 527 -13.61 9.47 8.67
N ASP A 528 -14.30 8.41 8.30
CA ASP A 528 -14.37 7.98 6.92
C ASP A 528 -15.17 9.00 6.08
N PRO A 529 -14.91 9.11 4.76
CA PRO A 529 -15.65 10.01 3.91
C PRO A 529 -17.10 9.55 3.72
N VAL A 530 -18.04 10.47 3.79
CA VAL A 530 -19.43 10.28 3.34
C VAL A 530 -19.66 11.10 2.09
N VAL A 531 -20.38 10.56 1.12
CA VAL A 531 -20.50 11.16 -0.21
C VAL A 531 -21.95 11.47 -0.61
N GLY A 532 -22.12 12.38 -1.55
CA GLY A 532 -23.41 12.69 -2.17
C GLY A 532 -23.26 13.80 -3.20
N ARG A 533 -24.30 14.07 -3.98
CA ARG A 533 -24.30 15.14 -5.00
C ARG A 533 -24.82 16.43 -4.45
N SER A 534 -24.14 17.53 -4.73
CA SER A 534 -24.70 18.89 -4.47
C SER A 534 -25.90 19.17 -5.34
N GLY A 535 -26.69 20.19 -5.01
CA GLY A 535 -27.82 20.67 -5.84
C GLY A 535 -27.42 21.12 -7.25
N SER A 536 -26.11 21.32 -7.51
CA SER A 536 -25.53 21.51 -8.86
C SER A 536 -25.11 20.23 -9.56
N GLY A 537 -25.30 19.06 -8.95
CA GLY A 537 -24.91 17.77 -9.46
C GLY A 537 -23.45 17.39 -9.20
N ALA A 538 -22.64 18.26 -8.58
CA ALA A 538 -21.23 17.96 -8.32
C ALA A 538 -21.08 16.86 -7.25
N PRO A 539 -20.21 15.85 -7.46
CA PRO A 539 -19.93 14.80 -6.48
C PRO A 539 -19.09 15.36 -5.33
N MET A 540 -19.60 15.25 -4.11
CA MET A 540 -18.99 15.81 -2.90
C MET A 540 -18.61 14.70 -1.92
N ALA A 541 -17.49 14.85 -1.25
CA ALA A 541 -17.10 14.03 -0.10
C ALA A 541 -16.98 14.91 1.15
N TYR A 542 -17.38 14.39 2.30
CA TYR A 542 -17.36 15.06 3.61
C TYR A 542 -16.70 14.17 4.64
N TRP A 543 -15.88 14.77 5.52
CA TRP A 543 -15.25 14.09 6.65
C TRP A 543 -15.01 15.05 7.82
N THR A 544 -14.69 14.53 8.96
CA THR A 544 -14.26 15.35 10.10
C THR A 544 -12.74 15.38 10.21
N SER A 545 -12.22 16.56 10.60
CA SER A 545 -10.80 16.79 10.87
C SER A 545 -10.66 17.56 12.18
N GLY A 546 -10.35 16.84 13.28
CA GLY A 546 -10.39 17.42 14.62
C GLY A 546 -11.77 18.00 14.95
N SER A 547 -11.82 19.29 15.27
CA SER A 547 -13.07 20.03 15.52
C SER A 547 -13.53 20.82 14.29
N SER A 548 -13.45 20.23 13.12
CA SER A 548 -14.01 20.83 11.88
C SER A 548 -14.61 19.76 10.99
N VAL A 549 -15.60 20.16 10.18
CA VAL A 549 -16.07 19.41 9.02
C VAL A 549 -15.33 19.93 7.80
N ALA A 550 -14.80 19.04 7.00
CA ALA A 550 -14.20 19.33 5.72
C ALA A 550 -15.02 18.72 4.58
N ALA A 551 -15.02 19.36 3.44
CA ALA A 551 -15.65 18.87 2.22
C ALA A 551 -14.75 19.08 1.01
N MET A 552 -14.89 18.22 0.01
CA MET A 552 -14.21 18.31 -1.27
C MET A 552 -15.20 18.03 -2.40
N ASP A 553 -15.20 18.90 -3.39
CA ASP A 553 -15.78 18.58 -4.70
C ASP A 553 -14.80 17.65 -5.42
N LEU A 554 -15.22 16.41 -5.60
CA LEU A 554 -14.35 15.35 -6.13
C LEU A 554 -13.99 15.55 -7.59
N SER A 555 -14.80 16.30 -8.35
CA SER A 555 -14.55 16.58 -9.75
C SER A 555 -13.56 17.73 -9.98
N SER A 556 -13.67 18.79 -9.16
CA SER A 556 -12.85 19.99 -9.29
C SER A 556 -11.68 20.07 -8.31
N GLY A 557 -11.73 19.28 -7.22
CA GLY A 557 -10.76 19.36 -6.11
C GLY A 557 -10.97 20.57 -5.20
N ALA A 558 -12.06 21.35 -5.37
CA ALA A 558 -12.38 22.51 -4.53
C ALA A 558 -12.72 22.06 -3.11
N ARG A 559 -12.22 22.78 -2.10
CA ARG A 559 -12.37 22.43 -0.69
C ARG A 559 -13.18 23.45 0.07
N PHE A 560 -13.95 22.94 1.03
CA PHE A 560 -14.78 23.72 1.94
C PHE A 560 -14.53 23.24 3.37
N GLY A 561 -14.80 24.08 4.35
CA GLY A 561 -14.63 23.73 5.75
C GLY A 561 -15.55 24.54 6.65
N ALA A 562 -16.04 23.91 7.71
CA ALA A 562 -16.82 24.55 8.76
C ALA A 562 -16.26 24.13 10.14
N ALA A 563 -16.08 25.10 11.03
CA ALA A 563 -15.63 24.83 12.39
C ALA A 563 -16.77 24.28 13.25
N MET A 564 -16.40 23.35 14.16
CA MET A 564 -17.25 22.85 15.24
C MET A 564 -16.67 23.27 16.60
N ASP A 565 -17.48 23.23 17.63
CA ASP A 565 -17.06 23.56 19.01
C ASP A 565 -16.26 22.45 19.70
N ALA A 566 -16.30 21.23 19.14
CA ALA A 566 -15.54 20.05 19.60
C ALA A 566 -15.40 19.04 18.44
N PRO A 567 -14.54 18.01 18.57
CA PRO A 567 -14.55 16.87 17.67
C PRO A 567 -15.94 16.23 17.59
N GLY A 568 -16.21 15.55 16.48
CA GLY A 568 -17.56 14.99 16.28
C GLY A 568 -17.64 14.15 15.00
N TRP A 569 -18.83 14.01 14.50
CA TRP A 569 -19.16 13.16 13.35
C TRP A 569 -19.94 13.94 12.30
N VAL A 570 -19.83 13.49 11.05
CA VAL A 570 -20.55 14.04 9.90
C VAL A 570 -21.37 12.95 9.22
N THR A 571 -22.52 13.31 8.70
CA THR A 571 -23.37 12.45 7.86
C THR A 571 -24.14 13.32 6.86
N VAL A 572 -24.67 12.72 5.80
CA VAL A 572 -25.43 13.43 4.77
C VAL A 572 -26.89 12.95 4.74
N ALA A 573 -27.79 13.85 4.47
CA ALA A 573 -29.20 13.55 4.24
C ALA A 573 -29.50 13.70 2.75
N GLY A 574 -30.09 12.67 2.15
CA GLY A 574 -30.68 12.68 0.83
C GLY A 574 -32.19 13.03 0.87
N PRO A 575 -32.88 12.99 -0.29
CA PRO A 575 -34.34 13.12 -0.37
C PRO A 575 -35.05 12.07 0.50
N ALA A 576 -36.19 12.43 1.05
CA ALA A 576 -36.97 11.52 1.89
C ALA A 576 -37.34 10.23 1.11
N GLY A 577 -36.93 9.09 1.63
CA GLY A 577 -37.18 7.77 1.04
C GLY A 577 -36.02 7.18 0.21
N ALA A 578 -34.93 7.92 -0.03
CA ALA A 578 -33.75 7.33 -0.62
C ALA A 578 -32.98 6.50 0.44
N PRO A 579 -32.49 5.30 0.12
CA PRO A 579 -31.58 4.56 1.01
C PRO A 579 -30.36 5.41 1.36
N VAL A 580 -29.94 5.37 2.62
CA VAL A 580 -28.72 6.05 3.06
C VAL A 580 -27.54 5.45 2.31
N GLY A 581 -26.77 6.26 1.58
CA GLY A 581 -25.63 5.78 0.79
C GLY A 581 -25.96 5.37 -0.64
N SER A 582 -27.19 5.62 -1.15
CA SER A 582 -27.48 5.40 -2.57
C SER A 582 -26.54 6.23 -3.44
N PRO A 583 -25.82 5.63 -4.40
CA PRO A 583 -24.97 6.38 -5.31
C PRO A 583 -25.80 7.39 -6.11
N GLY A 584 -25.35 8.64 -6.15
CA GLY A 584 -25.99 9.70 -6.94
C GLY A 584 -27.14 10.43 -6.28
N GLY A 585 -27.46 10.18 -5.02
CA GLY A 585 -28.50 10.94 -4.30
C GLY A 585 -28.11 12.41 -4.11
N GLU A 586 -29.04 13.33 -4.44
CA GLU A 586 -28.89 14.75 -4.15
C GLU A 586 -28.88 14.98 -2.63
N ILE A 587 -27.89 15.72 -2.15
CA ILE A 587 -27.79 16.09 -0.73
C ILE A 587 -28.77 17.20 -0.42
N THR A 588 -29.68 16.92 0.46
CA THR A 588 -30.61 17.95 0.99
C THR A 588 -30.00 18.74 2.14
N ALA A 589 -29.10 18.10 2.92
CA ALA A 589 -28.32 18.74 3.97
C ALA A 589 -27.11 17.89 4.39
N VAL A 590 -26.06 18.56 4.82
CA VAL A 590 -24.94 17.97 5.57
C VAL A 590 -25.22 18.20 7.06
N TRP A 591 -25.24 17.11 7.82
CA TRP A 591 -25.42 17.13 9.24
C TRP A 591 -24.11 16.80 9.95
N ALA A 592 -23.76 17.57 10.96
CA ALA A 592 -22.68 17.23 11.86
C ALA A 592 -23.13 17.38 13.32
N VAL A 593 -22.55 16.59 14.18
CA VAL A 593 -22.79 16.69 15.61
C VAL A 593 -21.47 16.58 16.36
N SER A 594 -21.20 17.52 17.26
CA SER A 594 -20.01 17.47 18.10
C SER A 594 -20.23 16.54 19.32
N GLU A 595 -19.12 16.08 19.93
CA GLU A 595 -19.17 15.32 21.18
C GLU A 595 -19.86 16.10 22.31
N ARG A 596 -19.90 17.43 22.24
CA ARG A 596 -20.63 18.29 23.18
C ARG A 596 -22.11 18.36 22.91
N GLY A 597 -22.56 17.80 21.77
CA GLY A 597 -23.98 17.79 21.37
C GLY A 597 -24.44 19.05 20.65
N THR A 598 -23.54 19.88 20.16
CA THR A 598 -23.89 20.92 19.21
C THR A 598 -24.17 20.29 17.86
N VAL A 599 -25.39 20.52 17.33
CA VAL A 599 -25.81 19.97 16.05
C VAL A 599 -25.70 21.05 14.99
N TYR A 600 -25.05 20.74 13.89
CA TYR A 600 -24.88 21.58 12.72
C TYR A 600 -25.67 20.99 11.57
N ARG A 601 -26.38 21.84 10.86
CA ARG A 601 -27.07 21.52 9.62
C ARG A 601 -26.63 22.53 8.57
N MET A 602 -26.05 22.05 7.48
CA MET A 602 -25.36 22.87 6.50
C MET A 602 -25.77 22.47 5.09
N ASP A 603 -25.55 23.36 4.15
CA ASP A 603 -25.69 23.06 2.73
C ASP A 603 -24.50 22.23 2.22
N ALA A 604 -24.49 21.86 0.94
CA ALA A 604 -23.43 21.06 0.32
C ALA A 604 -22.04 21.74 0.33
N ARG A 605 -21.93 23.04 0.56
CA ARG A 605 -20.69 23.81 0.70
C ARG A 605 -20.34 24.18 2.14
N LEU A 606 -21.02 23.54 3.08
CA LEU A 606 -20.85 23.73 4.52
C LEU A 606 -21.27 25.15 5.01
N ALA A 607 -22.11 25.85 4.31
CA ALA A 607 -22.73 27.04 4.84
C ALA A 607 -23.90 26.65 5.76
N SER A 608 -23.99 27.28 6.95
CA SER A 608 -24.99 26.95 7.96
C SER A 608 -26.41 27.27 7.43
N LEU A 609 -27.34 26.36 7.71
CA LEU A 609 -28.75 26.54 7.40
C LEU A 609 -29.49 27.18 8.58
N ASP A 610 -30.64 27.81 8.31
CA ASP A 610 -31.45 28.52 9.30
C ASP A 610 -31.79 27.64 10.52
N GLY A 611 -31.67 28.20 11.70
CA GLY A 611 -31.88 27.51 12.97
C GLY A 611 -30.69 26.70 13.51
N PHE A 612 -29.56 26.72 12.82
CA PHE A 612 -28.36 25.99 13.25
C PHE A 612 -27.13 26.93 13.32
N PRO A 613 -26.14 26.65 14.17
CA PRO A 613 -25.99 25.46 15.04
C PRO A 613 -26.99 25.44 16.20
N LEU A 614 -27.45 24.22 16.57
CA LEU A 614 -28.39 23.99 17.67
C LEU A 614 -27.61 23.45 18.89
N LEU A 615 -27.67 24.14 20.00
CA LEU A 615 -27.09 23.75 21.26
C LEU A 615 -28.08 22.87 22.05
N THR A 616 -27.80 21.55 22.13
CA THR A 616 -28.74 20.65 22.84
C THR A 616 -28.36 20.43 24.31
N GLY A 617 -27.14 20.80 24.70
CA GLY A 617 -26.62 20.58 26.05
C GLY A 617 -26.39 19.11 26.43
N GLN A 618 -26.49 18.20 25.49
CA GLN A 618 -26.32 16.76 25.72
C GLN A 618 -25.10 16.21 24.97
N SER A 619 -24.16 15.61 25.70
CA SER A 619 -22.99 15.02 25.08
C SER A 619 -23.37 13.80 24.22
N VAL A 620 -22.82 13.72 23.01
CA VAL A 620 -23.01 12.59 22.09
C VAL A 620 -21.93 11.54 22.32
N SER A 621 -22.29 10.26 22.28
CA SER A 621 -21.42 9.12 22.61
C SER A 621 -20.95 8.30 21.42
N GLY A 622 -21.48 8.54 20.23
CA GLY A 622 -21.18 7.77 19.01
C GLY A 622 -21.68 8.44 17.73
N PRO A 623 -21.35 7.87 16.57
CA PRO A 623 -21.71 8.43 15.27
C PRO A 623 -23.21 8.44 15.05
N PRO A 624 -23.76 9.50 14.41
CA PRO A 624 -25.17 9.61 14.12
C PRO A 624 -25.57 8.84 12.85
N SER A 625 -26.88 8.67 12.69
CA SER A 625 -27.57 8.25 11.46
C SER A 625 -28.63 9.24 11.03
N ILE A 626 -29.12 9.11 9.80
CA ILE A 626 -30.27 9.88 9.30
C ILE A 626 -31.47 8.94 9.12
N SER A 627 -32.56 9.23 9.80
CA SER A 627 -33.83 8.53 9.66
C SER A 627 -34.92 9.51 9.23
N ALA A 628 -35.53 9.29 8.08
CA ALA A 628 -36.57 10.16 7.53
C ALA A 628 -36.21 11.68 7.53
N GLY A 629 -34.95 12.00 7.15
CA GLY A 629 -34.41 13.37 7.10
C GLY A 629 -34.04 13.96 8.46
N ARG A 630 -34.17 13.20 9.56
CA ARG A 630 -33.83 13.61 10.93
C ARG A 630 -32.51 13.02 11.35
N LEU A 631 -31.71 13.77 12.10
CA LEU A 631 -30.51 13.27 12.74
C LEU A 631 -30.88 12.41 13.96
N VAL A 632 -30.32 11.21 14.05
CA VAL A 632 -30.44 10.31 15.19
C VAL A 632 -29.06 10.05 15.78
N ALA A 633 -28.79 10.49 17.01
CA ALA A 633 -27.48 10.40 17.65
C ALA A 633 -27.57 9.79 19.06
N PRO A 634 -26.67 8.89 19.46
CA PRO A 634 -26.64 8.36 20.82
C PRO A 634 -26.09 9.41 21.77
N VAL A 635 -26.73 9.60 22.94
CA VAL A 635 -26.31 10.56 23.97
C VAL A 635 -25.81 9.85 25.23
N SER A 636 -24.98 10.56 26.02
CA SER A 636 -24.20 9.95 27.10
C SER A 636 -24.74 10.22 28.47
N ALA A 637 -25.32 11.41 28.75
CA ALA A 637 -25.67 11.84 30.09
C ALA A 637 -26.87 11.05 30.61
N GLU A 638 -27.91 10.94 29.82
CA GLU A 638 -29.01 10.00 30.02
C GLU A 638 -29.00 9.07 28.81
N PRO A 639 -28.56 7.79 28.95
CA PRO A 639 -28.39 6.91 27.80
C PRO A 639 -29.69 6.78 27.01
N ALA A 640 -29.72 7.36 25.81
CA ALA A 640 -30.87 7.43 24.93
C ALA A 640 -30.43 7.77 23.50
N LEU A 641 -31.35 7.86 22.56
CA LEU A 641 -31.13 8.49 21.26
C LEU A 641 -31.74 9.92 21.26
N MET A 642 -30.99 10.86 20.78
CA MET A 642 -31.45 12.19 20.43
C MET A 642 -31.89 12.22 18.96
N ILE A 643 -33.09 12.68 18.71
CA ILE A 643 -33.67 12.78 17.37
C ILE A 643 -33.93 14.27 17.08
N VAL A 644 -33.23 14.82 16.10
CA VAL A 644 -33.27 16.23 15.72
C VAL A 644 -33.93 16.39 14.35
N SER A 645 -34.96 17.18 14.28
CA SER A 645 -35.70 17.49 13.05
C SER A 645 -35.03 18.62 12.26
N PRO A 646 -35.30 18.75 10.94
CA PRO A 646 -34.75 19.82 10.11
C PRO A 646 -35.10 21.25 10.53
N ASP A 647 -36.18 21.42 11.28
CA ASP A 647 -36.65 22.70 11.84
C ASP A 647 -35.98 23.05 13.20
N GLY A 648 -35.01 22.24 13.67
CA GLY A 648 -34.32 22.48 14.93
C GLY A 648 -35.05 21.95 16.17
N GLN A 649 -36.22 21.32 16.03
CA GLN A 649 -36.85 20.63 17.14
C GLN A 649 -36.12 19.32 17.45
N TYR A 650 -35.96 19.02 18.73
CA TYR A 650 -35.35 17.76 19.15
C TYR A 650 -36.09 17.12 20.32
N ARG A 651 -35.92 15.81 20.42
CA ARG A 651 -36.46 14.97 21.49
C ARG A 651 -35.55 13.79 21.76
N PHE A 652 -35.81 13.10 22.88
CA PHE A 652 -35.12 11.91 23.27
C PHE A 652 -36.01 10.67 23.16
N SER A 653 -35.43 9.51 22.83
CA SER A 653 -36.07 8.22 23.00
C SER A 653 -36.26 7.88 24.50
N GLY A 654 -36.89 6.73 24.82
CA GLY A 654 -36.80 6.13 26.13
C GLY A 654 -35.37 5.86 26.55
N ALA A 655 -35.10 5.85 27.86
CA ALA A 655 -33.75 5.61 28.39
C ALA A 655 -33.32 4.17 28.15
N PHE A 656 -32.02 3.98 27.88
CA PHE A 656 -31.35 2.68 27.77
C PHE A 656 -30.75 2.25 29.12
N GLY A 657 -30.51 0.96 29.30
CA GLY A 657 -29.79 0.45 30.47
C GLY A 657 -28.31 0.86 30.54
N SER A 658 -27.71 1.21 29.39
CA SER A 658 -26.31 1.65 29.28
C SER A 658 -26.10 2.54 28.04
N ARG A 659 -24.89 3.10 27.89
CA ARG A 659 -24.58 4.00 26.77
C ARG A 659 -24.43 3.26 25.45
N ALA A 660 -25.12 3.70 24.40
CA ALA A 660 -24.84 3.30 23.03
C ALA A 660 -23.62 4.08 22.51
N ARG A 661 -22.67 3.37 21.92
CA ARG A 661 -21.45 3.94 21.28
C ARG A 661 -21.38 3.63 19.81
N SER A 662 -22.12 2.63 19.36
CA SER A 662 -22.25 2.28 17.96
C SER A 662 -23.26 3.18 17.27
N ARG A 663 -23.14 3.29 15.94
CA ARG A 663 -24.11 3.99 15.10
C ARG A 663 -25.48 3.31 15.22
N PRO A 664 -26.57 4.04 15.45
CA PRO A 664 -27.91 3.48 15.37
C PRO A 664 -28.21 2.98 13.96
N ALA A 665 -28.75 1.77 13.82
CA ALA A 665 -29.28 1.33 12.53
C ALA A 665 -30.63 2.01 12.27
N VAL A 666 -30.90 2.31 11.01
CA VAL A 666 -32.15 2.96 10.59
C VAL A 666 -32.73 2.25 9.38
N SER A 667 -34.05 2.15 9.36
CA SER A 667 -34.84 1.68 8.24
C SER A 667 -35.94 2.69 7.92
N SER A 668 -36.80 2.40 6.95
CA SER A 668 -37.96 3.24 6.64
C SER A 668 -38.98 3.31 7.78
N TYR A 669 -39.03 2.28 8.64
CA TYR A 669 -40.04 2.11 9.68
C TYR A 669 -39.55 2.11 11.12
N ALA A 670 -38.22 1.87 11.35
CA ALA A 670 -37.68 1.70 12.68
C ALA A 670 -36.23 2.20 12.85
N ILE A 671 -35.85 2.38 14.10
CA ILE A 671 -34.50 2.69 14.55
C ILE A 671 -34.08 1.59 15.52
N ALA A 672 -32.89 0.98 15.32
CA ALA A 672 -32.31 0.02 16.23
C ALA A 672 -31.06 0.56 16.90
N ALA A 673 -30.91 0.34 18.19
CA ALA A 673 -29.74 0.75 18.98
C ALA A 673 -29.26 -0.40 19.86
N LEU A 674 -27.94 -0.48 20.00
CA LEU A 674 -27.27 -1.51 20.80
C LEU A 674 -26.39 -0.82 21.86
N PRO A 675 -26.90 -0.60 23.08
CA PRO A 675 -26.11 -0.14 24.22
C PRO A 675 -25.11 -1.23 24.64
N ARG A 676 -23.89 -0.83 25.00
CA ARG A 676 -22.83 -1.75 25.39
C ARG A 676 -22.93 -2.11 26.87
N SER A 677 -23.26 -3.36 27.19
CA SER A 677 -23.23 -3.92 28.54
C SER A 677 -22.76 -5.38 28.49
N PHE A 678 -22.45 -5.99 29.64
CA PHE A 678 -22.07 -7.42 29.71
C PHE A 678 -23.14 -8.35 29.15
N ASP A 679 -24.42 -8.03 29.42
CA ASP A 679 -25.57 -8.63 28.79
C ASP A 679 -26.22 -7.53 27.94
N SER A 680 -25.76 -7.41 26.69
CA SER A 680 -26.24 -6.38 25.79
C SER A 680 -27.72 -6.60 25.48
N GLU A 681 -28.49 -5.51 25.46
CA GLU A 681 -29.88 -5.50 25.06
C GLU A 681 -30.03 -4.77 23.74
N LEU A 682 -30.73 -5.35 22.79
CA LEU A 682 -31.07 -4.73 21.51
C LEU A 682 -32.40 -4.01 21.63
N TYR A 683 -32.37 -2.70 21.38
CA TYR A 683 -33.55 -1.81 21.39
C TYR A 683 -34.02 -1.54 19.97
N VAL A 684 -35.31 -1.64 19.74
CA VAL A 684 -35.96 -1.20 18.49
C VAL A 684 -37.07 -0.23 18.81
N MET A 685 -37.03 0.89 18.10
CA MET A 685 -37.96 2.00 18.26
C MET A 685 -38.59 2.38 16.90
N ASP A 686 -39.76 2.99 16.92
CA ASP A 686 -40.28 3.63 15.73
C ASP A 686 -39.43 4.86 15.29
N THR A 687 -39.72 5.43 14.15
CA THR A 687 -39.01 6.60 13.63
C THR A 687 -39.18 7.86 14.50
N GLN A 688 -40.02 7.79 15.52
CA GLN A 688 -40.25 8.82 16.49
C GLN A 688 -39.46 8.59 17.81
N GLY A 689 -38.78 7.46 17.96
CA GLY A 689 -38.02 7.08 19.15
C GLY A 689 -38.88 6.43 20.24
N THR A 690 -40.11 6.01 19.92
CA THR A 690 -40.95 5.23 20.84
C THR A 690 -40.60 3.77 20.75
N LEU A 691 -40.40 3.12 21.89
CA LEU A 691 -40.04 1.70 21.96
C LEU A 691 -41.16 0.82 21.36
N VAL A 692 -40.81 -0.05 20.46
CA VAL A 692 -41.75 -1.00 19.85
C VAL A 692 -42.11 -2.09 20.90
N PRO A 693 -43.38 -2.50 20.98
CA PRO A 693 -43.80 -3.56 21.91
C PRO A 693 -42.98 -4.83 21.74
N GLY A 694 -42.55 -5.46 22.86
CA GLY A 694 -41.68 -6.62 22.88
C GLY A 694 -40.18 -6.34 23.00
N TRP A 695 -39.75 -5.12 22.71
CA TRP A 695 -38.35 -4.69 22.90
C TRP A 695 -38.16 -3.96 24.24
N PRO A 696 -36.91 -3.97 24.81
CA PRO A 696 -35.69 -4.55 24.28
C PRO A 696 -35.61 -6.08 24.43
N VAL A 697 -34.72 -6.72 23.63
CA VAL A 697 -34.42 -8.14 23.71
C VAL A 697 -32.99 -8.34 24.23
N PRO A 698 -32.74 -9.18 25.26
CA PRO A 698 -31.42 -9.44 25.73
C PRO A 698 -30.65 -10.34 24.73
N LEU A 699 -29.38 -10.02 24.51
CA LEU A 699 -28.41 -10.84 23.78
C LEU A 699 -27.55 -11.57 24.81
N SER A 700 -27.33 -12.87 24.63
CA SER A 700 -26.42 -13.61 25.50
C SER A 700 -24.98 -13.28 25.16
N GLY A 701 -24.43 -12.22 25.72
CA GLY A 701 -23.05 -11.79 25.52
C GLY A 701 -22.88 -10.29 25.30
N LEU A 702 -21.59 -9.86 25.30
CA LEU A 702 -21.19 -8.50 25.03
C LEU A 702 -21.26 -8.22 23.53
N ALA A 703 -21.94 -7.15 23.13
CA ALA A 703 -21.98 -6.69 21.75
C ALA A 703 -21.50 -5.23 21.66
N SER A 704 -20.56 -4.95 20.76
CA SER A 704 -20.00 -3.63 20.51
C SER A 704 -20.21 -3.12 19.09
N ALA A 705 -20.51 -4.03 18.16
CA ALA A 705 -20.81 -3.70 16.78
C ALA A 705 -22.19 -3.03 16.64
N ALA A 706 -22.35 -2.19 15.61
CA ALA A 706 -23.66 -1.63 15.29
C ALA A 706 -24.63 -2.72 14.81
N PRO A 707 -25.92 -2.68 15.18
CA PRO A 707 -26.93 -3.54 14.58
C PRO A 707 -27.17 -3.18 13.12
N VAL A 708 -27.83 -4.07 12.36
CA VAL A 708 -28.21 -3.81 10.97
C VAL A 708 -29.64 -4.29 10.70
N PHE A 709 -30.35 -3.59 9.83
CA PHE A 709 -31.59 -4.08 9.26
C PHE A 709 -31.28 -4.94 8.03
N ALA A 710 -31.92 -6.11 7.92
CA ALA A 710 -31.78 -7.05 6.83
C ALA A 710 -33.16 -7.54 6.34
N GLY A 711 -33.22 -8.17 5.18
CA GLY A 711 -34.49 -8.60 4.58
C GLY A 711 -35.21 -7.44 3.87
N ASP A 712 -36.53 -7.53 3.78
CA ASP A 712 -37.33 -6.47 3.14
C ASP A 712 -37.41 -5.24 4.05
N ASP A 713 -37.34 -4.04 3.47
CA ASP A 713 -37.51 -2.77 4.25
C ASP A 713 -38.96 -2.55 4.62
N SER A 714 -39.51 -3.49 5.40
CA SER A 714 -40.88 -3.45 5.93
C SER A 714 -40.96 -4.10 7.31
N ALA A 715 -41.93 -3.69 8.11
CA ALA A 715 -42.14 -4.25 9.43
C ALA A 715 -42.50 -5.76 9.42
N GLN A 716 -43.01 -6.29 8.31
CA GLN A 716 -43.39 -7.70 8.20
C GLN A 716 -42.31 -8.64 7.70
N GLY A 717 -41.41 -8.14 6.80
CA GLY A 717 -40.35 -8.91 6.17
C GLY A 717 -38.92 -8.61 6.63
N GLY A 718 -38.76 -7.52 7.40
CA GLY A 718 -37.47 -7.06 7.89
C GLY A 718 -36.98 -7.84 9.10
N LEU A 719 -35.68 -7.97 9.21
CA LEU A 719 -34.97 -8.52 10.37
C LEU A 719 -34.08 -7.45 11.00
N VAL A 720 -33.97 -7.48 12.34
CA VAL A 720 -32.97 -6.71 13.07
C VAL A 720 -31.88 -7.68 13.51
N VAL A 721 -30.67 -7.42 13.08
CA VAL A 721 -29.51 -8.31 13.23
C VAL A 721 -28.45 -7.67 14.13
N ALA A 722 -27.90 -8.44 15.04
CA ALA A 722 -26.80 -8.05 15.91
C ALA A 722 -25.84 -9.23 16.11
N VAL A 723 -24.55 -8.94 16.31
CA VAL A 723 -23.51 -9.93 16.60
C VAL A 723 -22.84 -9.59 17.92
N THR A 724 -22.59 -10.60 18.73
CA THR A 724 -21.81 -10.48 19.97
C THR A 724 -20.31 -10.63 19.70
N GLU A 725 -19.45 -10.09 20.59
CA GLU A 725 -18.00 -10.16 20.45
C GLU A 725 -17.47 -11.61 20.42
N ASP A 726 -18.17 -12.54 21.04
CA ASP A 726 -17.87 -13.98 21.06
C ASP A 726 -18.46 -14.78 19.90
N GLY A 727 -19.09 -14.10 18.92
CA GLY A 727 -19.49 -14.66 17.64
C GLY A 727 -20.91 -15.20 17.56
N ASN A 728 -21.81 -14.90 18.49
CA ASN A 728 -23.21 -15.27 18.34
C ASN A 728 -23.96 -14.24 17.48
N LEU A 729 -24.41 -14.64 16.32
CA LEU A 729 -25.18 -13.81 15.41
C LEU A 729 -26.67 -14.00 15.67
N PHE A 730 -27.34 -12.94 16.08
CA PHE A 730 -28.77 -12.91 16.36
C PHE A 730 -29.53 -12.21 15.24
N ALA A 731 -30.72 -12.69 14.93
CA ALA A 731 -31.68 -11.99 14.08
C ALA A 731 -33.08 -12.11 14.69
N PHE A 732 -33.79 -10.98 14.71
CA PHE A 732 -35.13 -10.89 15.27
C PHE A 732 -36.08 -10.26 14.25
N ARG A 733 -37.34 -10.65 14.32
CA ARG A 733 -38.43 -9.99 13.61
C ARG A 733 -38.87 -8.70 14.32
N ALA A 734 -39.71 -7.90 13.68
CA ALA A 734 -40.20 -6.66 14.27
C ALA A 734 -40.97 -6.87 15.56
N ASP A 735 -41.61 -8.01 15.78
CA ASP A 735 -42.32 -8.42 16.99
C ASP A 735 -41.39 -8.94 18.10
N ALA A 736 -40.11 -8.74 17.99
CA ALA A 736 -39.05 -9.22 18.92
C ALA A 736 -38.89 -10.76 18.99
N THR A 737 -39.56 -11.52 18.14
CA THR A 737 -39.35 -12.98 18.06
C THR A 737 -38.06 -13.31 17.30
N ALA A 738 -37.31 -14.30 17.80
CA ALA A 738 -36.10 -14.76 17.09
C ALA A 738 -36.47 -15.31 15.71
N ALA A 739 -35.70 -14.97 14.70
CA ALA A 739 -35.84 -15.52 13.37
C ALA A 739 -35.44 -17.00 13.35
N PRO A 740 -36.10 -17.87 12.55
CA PRO A 740 -35.74 -19.28 12.45
C PRO A 740 -34.23 -19.44 12.10
N GLY A 741 -33.60 -20.42 12.77
CA GLY A 741 -32.16 -20.69 12.56
C GLY A 741 -31.19 -19.81 13.35
N PHE A 742 -31.69 -18.79 14.05
CA PHE A 742 -30.84 -17.92 14.90
C PHE A 742 -31.07 -18.21 16.40
N PRO A 743 -30.04 -18.00 17.26
CA PRO A 743 -28.72 -17.47 16.94
C PRO A 743 -27.80 -18.45 16.20
N VAL A 744 -26.92 -17.94 15.33
CA VAL A 744 -25.89 -18.72 14.63
C VAL A 744 -24.56 -18.52 15.33
N PRO A 745 -23.93 -19.59 15.85
CA PRO A 745 -22.57 -19.47 16.42
C PRO A 745 -21.53 -19.38 15.30
N LEU A 746 -20.70 -18.35 15.33
CA LEU A 746 -19.57 -18.13 14.43
C LEU A 746 -18.26 -18.23 15.21
N GLU A 747 -17.23 -18.80 14.60
CA GLU A 747 -15.90 -18.83 15.19
C GLU A 747 -15.18 -17.49 15.03
N GLY A 748 -14.60 -16.95 16.09
CA GLY A 748 -13.83 -15.73 16.10
C GLY A 748 -14.38 -14.64 16.97
N SER A 749 -13.72 -13.48 16.99
CA SER A 749 -14.14 -12.28 17.70
C SER A 749 -14.70 -11.25 16.72
N PHE A 750 -15.84 -10.62 17.06
CA PHE A 750 -16.55 -9.71 16.16
C PHE A 750 -16.76 -8.35 16.82
N ASP A 751 -16.16 -7.30 16.22
CA ASP A 751 -16.34 -5.90 16.60
C ASP A 751 -16.83 -5.03 15.43
N ALA A 752 -16.99 -5.62 14.24
CA ALA A 752 -17.52 -4.98 13.05
C ALA A 752 -19.02 -5.26 12.88
N ALA A 753 -19.78 -4.26 12.42
CA ALA A 753 -21.17 -4.43 12.07
C ALA A 753 -21.33 -5.42 10.91
N PRO A 754 -22.35 -6.30 10.93
CA PRO A 754 -22.72 -7.11 9.77
C PRO A 754 -23.07 -6.22 8.56
N ALA A 755 -22.78 -6.67 7.33
CA ALA A 755 -23.27 -6.07 6.12
C ALA A 755 -24.44 -6.90 5.56
N TRP A 756 -25.51 -6.22 5.14
CA TRP A 756 -26.62 -6.84 4.43
C TRP A 756 -26.47 -6.62 2.93
N ALA A 757 -26.56 -7.69 2.17
CA ALA A 757 -26.55 -7.69 0.71
C ALA A 757 -27.89 -8.19 0.15
N PRO A 758 -28.82 -7.28 -0.25
CA PRO A 758 -30.13 -7.62 -0.74
C PRO A 758 -30.15 -8.54 -1.96
N GLY A 759 -29.28 -8.30 -2.95
CA GLY A 759 -29.19 -9.10 -4.17
C GLY A 759 -28.76 -10.54 -3.91
N TRP A 760 -28.03 -10.78 -2.82
CA TRP A 760 -27.59 -12.11 -2.39
C TRP A 760 -28.48 -12.71 -1.29
N ARG A 761 -29.38 -11.90 -0.70
CA ARG A 761 -30.20 -12.27 0.47
C ARG A 761 -29.37 -12.86 1.60
N SER A 762 -28.21 -12.27 1.86
CA SER A 762 -27.18 -12.80 2.78
C SER A 762 -26.59 -11.71 3.65
N LEU A 763 -26.21 -12.08 4.85
CA LEU A 763 -25.43 -11.32 5.79
C LEU A 763 -23.95 -11.66 5.62
N TYR A 764 -23.08 -10.65 5.67
CA TYR A 764 -21.63 -10.82 5.62
C TYR A 764 -21.01 -10.25 6.90
N LEU A 765 -20.08 -10.98 7.48
CA LEU A 765 -19.40 -10.61 8.72
C LEU A 765 -17.90 -10.87 8.58
N VAL A 766 -17.08 -10.02 9.18
CA VAL A 766 -15.63 -10.22 9.27
C VAL A 766 -15.23 -10.36 10.73
N SER A 767 -14.48 -11.43 11.07
CA SER A 767 -13.91 -11.60 12.39
C SER A 767 -12.60 -10.81 12.55
N ALA A 768 -12.20 -10.51 13.78
CA ALA A 768 -10.94 -9.87 14.11
C ALA A 768 -9.71 -10.68 13.65
N GLU A 769 -9.86 -11.98 13.45
CA GLU A 769 -8.85 -12.90 12.91
C GLU A 769 -8.77 -12.85 11.38
N GLY A 770 -9.69 -12.11 10.73
CA GLY A 770 -9.71 -11.93 9.28
C GLY A 770 -10.41 -13.04 8.52
N ARG A 771 -11.41 -13.68 9.09
CA ARG A 771 -12.30 -14.59 8.39
C ARG A 771 -13.58 -13.87 7.98
N LEU A 772 -13.96 -13.99 6.72
CA LEU A 772 -15.22 -13.50 6.18
C LEU A 772 -16.25 -14.62 6.18
N TRP A 773 -17.44 -14.32 6.65
CA TRP A 773 -18.55 -15.25 6.78
C TRP A 773 -19.73 -14.80 5.94
N ARG A 774 -20.44 -15.73 5.32
CA ARG A 774 -21.71 -15.51 4.63
C ARG A 774 -22.81 -16.34 5.28
N VAL A 775 -23.87 -15.68 5.74
CA VAL A 775 -24.98 -16.31 6.45
C VAL A 775 -26.30 -15.95 5.77
N GLY A 776 -27.16 -16.92 5.53
CA GLY A 776 -28.50 -16.70 4.98
C GLY A 776 -29.47 -16.09 6.00
N THR A 777 -30.58 -15.52 5.52
CA THR A 777 -31.66 -14.99 6.38
C THR A 777 -32.38 -16.04 7.20
N ASP A 778 -32.17 -17.29 6.90
CA ASP A 778 -32.65 -18.48 7.62
C ASP A 778 -31.63 -19.07 8.62
N GLY A 779 -30.50 -18.36 8.83
CA GLY A 779 -29.42 -18.82 9.70
C GLY A 779 -28.51 -19.87 9.07
N SER A 780 -28.69 -20.25 7.80
CA SER A 780 -27.82 -21.19 7.12
C SER A 780 -26.44 -20.62 6.88
N MET A 781 -25.38 -21.39 7.18
CA MET A 781 -23.99 -21.03 6.86
C MET A 781 -23.76 -21.29 5.37
N LEU A 782 -23.62 -20.24 4.57
CA LEU A 782 -23.50 -20.33 3.12
C LEU A 782 -22.05 -20.39 2.63
N GLY A 783 -21.10 -19.90 3.43
CA GLY A 783 -19.69 -19.95 3.09
C GLY A 783 -18.78 -19.18 4.03
N THR A 784 -17.50 -19.47 3.92
CA THR A 784 -16.44 -18.72 4.60
C THR A 784 -15.26 -18.52 3.67
N ALA A 785 -14.58 -17.38 3.77
CA ALA A 785 -13.31 -17.13 3.09
C ALA A 785 -12.30 -16.50 4.05
N PRO A 786 -11.00 -16.81 3.94
CA PRO A 786 -9.99 -16.04 4.63
C PRO A 786 -9.93 -14.66 3.97
N SER A 787 -10.14 -13.59 4.71
CA SER A 787 -9.60 -12.31 4.29
C SER A 787 -8.09 -12.40 4.46
N ALA A 788 -7.31 -11.94 3.47
CA ALA A 788 -5.89 -12.25 3.34
C ALA A 788 -4.97 -11.75 4.47
N ARG A 789 -5.51 -11.15 5.55
CA ARG A 789 -4.80 -10.78 6.79
C ARG A 789 -5.76 -10.80 7.97
N PRO A 790 -5.25 -11.11 9.18
CA PRO A 790 -5.99 -10.85 10.40
C PRO A 790 -6.46 -9.40 10.38
N ALA A 791 -7.76 -9.20 10.41
CA ALA A 791 -8.34 -7.90 10.57
C ALA A 791 -7.88 -7.40 11.95
N ALA A 792 -7.23 -6.24 12.01
CA ALA A 792 -7.02 -5.61 13.31
C ALA A 792 -8.37 -5.09 13.81
N ARG A 793 -8.48 -4.82 15.10
CA ARG A 793 -9.62 -4.09 15.65
C ARG A 793 -9.93 -2.86 14.81
N GLY A 794 -11.19 -2.67 14.44
CA GLY A 794 -11.63 -1.59 13.58
C GLY A 794 -11.75 -1.96 12.09
N SER A 795 -11.71 -3.26 11.74
CA SER A 795 -12.12 -3.72 10.42
C SER A 795 -13.58 -3.42 10.17
N SER A 796 -13.95 -3.23 8.90
CA SER A 796 -15.34 -3.08 8.48
C SER A 796 -15.66 -4.02 7.33
N VAL A 797 -16.92 -4.41 7.21
CA VAL A 797 -17.46 -5.07 6.04
C VAL A 797 -18.62 -4.24 5.51
N SER A 798 -18.67 -4.05 4.19
CA SER A 798 -19.76 -3.36 3.52
C SER A 798 -20.12 -4.10 2.23
N ALA A 799 -21.39 -4.01 1.83
CA ALA A 799 -21.92 -4.59 0.61
C ALA A 799 -22.42 -3.46 -0.28
N PHE A 800 -22.05 -3.46 -1.54
CA PHE A 800 -22.43 -2.44 -2.50
C PHE A 800 -22.36 -2.99 -3.93
N ASP A 801 -23.43 -2.79 -4.72
CA ASP A 801 -23.49 -3.12 -6.14
C ASP A 801 -22.72 -2.06 -6.93
N SER A 802 -21.44 -2.31 -7.17
CA SER A 802 -20.52 -1.34 -7.76
C SER A 802 -20.41 -1.46 -9.29
N ASP A 803 -20.83 -2.58 -9.87
CA ASP A 803 -20.87 -2.78 -11.31
C ASP A 803 -22.27 -2.64 -11.92
N GLY A 804 -23.31 -2.51 -11.09
CA GLY A 804 -24.69 -2.28 -11.49
C GLY A 804 -25.41 -3.53 -11.98
N ASP A 805 -24.94 -4.73 -11.61
CA ASP A 805 -25.53 -5.99 -12.04
C ASP A 805 -26.73 -6.45 -11.16
N GLY A 806 -27.01 -5.70 -10.09
CA GLY A 806 -28.07 -5.99 -9.12
C GLY A 806 -27.63 -6.91 -7.98
N ARG A 807 -26.35 -7.22 -7.88
CA ARG A 807 -25.73 -8.00 -6.81
C ARG A 807 -24.56 -7.26 -6.21
N GLU A 808 -24.52 -7.21 -4.91
CA GLU A 808 -23.49 -6.45 -4.21
C GLU A 808 -22.14 -7.19 -4.22
N GLU A 809 -21.05 -6.46 -4.42
CA GLU A 809 -19.72 -6.84 -4.03
C GLU A 809 -19.52 -6.58 -2.54
N ILE A 810 -18.64 -7.38 -1.93
CA ILE A 810 -18.35 -7.34 -0.50
C ILE A 810 -16.98 -6.73 -0.29
N TYR A 811 -16.96 -5.57 0.35
CA TYR A 811 -15.74 -4.82 0.65
C TYR A 811 -15.35 -5.00 2.10
N VAL A 812 -14.09 -5.35 2.34
CA VAL A 812 -13.55 -5.58 3.69
C VAL A 812 -12.32 -4.70 3.87
N SER A 813 -12.39 -3.74 4.80
CA SER A 813 -11.21 -3.02 5.25
C SER A 813 -10.50 -3.82 6.34
N GLY A 814 -9.20 -4.02 6.18
CA GLY A 814 -8.34 -4.65 7.17
C GLY A 814 -7.69 -3.61 8.09
N GLY A 815 -7.05 -4.04 9.19
CA GLY A 815 -6.34 -3.18 10.13
C GLY A 815 -5.05 -2.56 9.61
N GLY A 816 -5.03 -2.13 8.36
CA GLY A 816 -3.92 -1.47 7.67
C GLY A 816 -4.47 -0.65 6.50
N ASP A 817 -3.59 -0.14 5.66
CA ASP A 817 -3.99 0.60 4.44
C ASP A 817 -4.31 -0.39 3.30
N ALA A 818 -5.30 -1.27 3.52
CA ALA A 818 -5.71 -2.27 2.53
C ALA A 818 -7.23 -2.49 2.55
N LEU A 819 -7.86 -2.31 1.40
CA LEU A 819 -9.25 -2.63 1.15
C LEU A 819 -9.32 -3.86 0.23
N TYR A 820 -10.00 -4.89 0.68
CA TYR A 820 -10.26 -6.13 -0.06
C TYR A 820 -11.66 -6.09 -0.66
N ALA A 821 -11.85 -6.74 -1.79
CA ALA A 821 -13.17 -6.91 -2.38
C ALA A 821 -13.38 -8.36 -2.83
N PHE A 822 -14.61 -8.82 -2.66
CA PHE A 822 -15.04 -10.17 -2.99
C PHE A 822 -16.37 -10.12 -3.75
N SER A 823 -16.62 -11.11 -4.59
CA SER A 823 -18.00 -11.36 -5.05
C SER A 823 -18.88 -11.80 -3.87
N GLY A 824 -20.18 -11.77 -4.03
CA GLY A 824 -21.08 -12.29 -3.00
C GLY A 824 -20.92 -13.78 -2.71
N ASP A 825 -20.27 -14.56 -3.58
CA ASP A 825 -19.89 -15.96 -3.34
C ASP A 825 -18.53 -16.09 -2.65
N LEU A 826 -17.97 -14.98 -2.14
CA LEU A 826 -16.71 -14.90 -1.42
C LEU A 826 -15.45 -15.16 -2.27
N GLU A 827 -15.55 -15.07 -3.58
CA GLU A 827 -14.39 -15.12 -4.47
C GLU A 827 -13.70 -13.76 -4.51
N PRO A 828 -12.38 -13.69 -4.29
CA PRO A 828 -11.64 -12.42 -4.34
C PRO A 828 -11.77 -11.75 -5.72
N LEU A 829 -12.07 -10.45 -5.74
CA LEU A 829 -12.13 -9.69 -6.98
C LEU A 829 -10.73 -9.37 -7.50
N PRO A 830 -10.53 -9.45 -8.83
CA PRO A 830 -9.25 -9.10 -9.45
C PRO A 830 -8.84 -7.65 -9.17
N GLY A 831 -7.55 -7.43 -8.89
CA GLY A 831 -7.00 -6.12 -8.63
C GLY A 831 -7.04 -5.66 -7.18
N TYR A 832 -7.80 -6.31 -6.32
CA TYR A 832 -7.77 -6.10 -4.88
C TYR A 832 -6.73 -7.00 -4.18
N PRO A 833 -6.19 -6.57 -3.02
CA PRO A 833 -6.52 -5.35 -2.27
C PRO A 833 -5.94 -4.08 -2.91
N ILE A 834 -6.67 -2.97 -2.76
CA ILE A 834 -6.20 -1.62 -3.06
C ILE A 834 -5.86 -0.87 -1.77
N SER A 835 -5.16 0.27 -1.87
CA SER A 835 -4.89 1.11 -0.70
C SER A 835 -6.14 1.83 -0.26
N GLY A 836 -6.49 1.67 1.01
CA GLY A 836 -7.64 2.30 1.64
C GLY A 836 -7.83 1.82 3.07
N SER A 837 -8.49 2.62 3.87
CA SER A 837 -8.79 2.31 5.28
C SER A 837 -10.15 2.85 5.67
N GLY A 838 -10.92 2.08 6.43
CA GLY A 838 -12.25 2.46 6.87
C GLY A 838 -13.37 1.92 6.00
N VAL A 839 -14.51 2.57 6.04
CA VAL A 839 -15.71 2.19 5.27
C VAL A 839 -15.68 2.90 3.93
N PRO A 840 -15.65 2.17 2.79
CA PRO A 840 -15.69 2.79 1.48
C PRO A 840 -17.02 3.46 1.21
N ALA A 841 -16.99 4.56 0.47
CA ALA A 841 -18.17 5.25 -0.05
C ALA A 841 -18.16 5.22 -1.58
N PHE A 842 -19.33 5.29 -2.20
CA PHE A 842 -19.48 5.11 -3.64
C PHE A 842 -20.25 6.27 -4.27
N ILE A 843 -19.70 6.86 -5.33
CA ILE A 843 -20.34 7.94 -6.10
C ILE A 843 -19.64 8.06 -7.46
N ASP A 844 -20.39 8.24 -8.52
CA ASP A 844 -19.86 8.52 -9.86
C ASP A 844 -19.20 9.92 -9.88
N VAL A 845 -17.88 9.97 -9.97
CA VAL A 845 -17.05 11.18 -9.94
C VAL A 845 -16.75 11.72 -11.33
N ASP A 846 -16.50 10.84 -12.28
CA ASP A 846 -16.07 11.22 -13.63
C ASP A 846 -17.22 11.31 -14.65
N GLY A 847 -18.44 10.93 -14.25
CA GLY A 847 -19.66 11.08 -15.04
C GLY A 847 -19.86 9.95 -16.06
N ASP A 848 -19.20 8.80 -15.87
CA ASP A 848 -19.32 7.65 -16.75
C ASP A 848 -20.56 6.78 -16.45
N GLY A 849 -21.30 7.10 -15.40
CA GLY A 849 -22.52 6.43 -14.95
C GLY A 849 -22.26 5.25 -14.02
N LYS A 850 -21.02 4.97 -13.66
CA LYS A 850 -20.63 3.95 -12.69
C LYS A 850 -20.28 4.58 -11.35
N ALA A 851 -20.51 3.86 -10.28
CA ALA A 851 -20.13 4.33 -8.96
C ALA A 851 -18.64 4.10 -8.72
N ASP A 852 -17.90 5.20 -8.56
CA ASP A 852 -16.49 5.18 -8.17
C ASP A 852 -16.35 4.97 -6.67
N LEU A 853 -15.31 4.28 -6.26
CA LEU A 853 -15.02 4.00 -4.88
C LEU A 853 -14.19 5.14 -4.26
N ILE A 854 -14.71 5.73 -3.19
CA ILE A 854 -14.05 6.79 -2.43
C ILE A 854 -13.61 6.25 -1.08
N GLU A 855 -12.34 6.43 -0.77
CA GLU A 855 -11.70 5.83 0.38
C GLU A 855 -10.78 6.82 1.11
N ARG A 856 -10.62 6.61 2.41
CA ARG A 856 -9.61 7.31 3.21
C ARG A 856 -8.27 6.58 3.10
N GLY A 857 -7.20 7.29 2.77
CA GLY A 857 -5.84 6.79 2.90
C GLY A 857 -5.34 6.88 4.35
N ALA A 858 -4.49 5.93 4.75
CA ALA A 858 -3.80 5.98 6.06
C ALA A 858 -2.86 7.19 6.19
N ASP A 859 -2.54 7.85 5.09
CA ASP A 859 -1.71 9.04 4.95
C ASP A 859 -2.51 10.36 4.97
N ASP A 860 -3.75 10.35 5.48
CA ASP A 860 -4.66 11.49 5.50
C ASP A 860 -4.95 12.06 4.08
N THR A 861 -5.13 11.17 3.13
CA THR A 861 -5.58 11.50 1.77
C THR A 861 -6.98 10.97 1.51
N VAL A 862 -7.71 11.63 0.62
CA VAL A 862 -8.90 11.07 -0.02
C VAL A 862 -8.44 10.36 -1.29
N ARG A 863 -8.84 9.13 -1.47
CA ARG A 863 -8.55 8.30 -2.64
C ARG A 863 -9.84 8.02 -3.39
N ALA A 864 -9.76 8.02 -4.70
CA ALA A 864 -10.88 7.67 -5.56
C ALA A 864 -10.39 6.67 -6.63
N TYR A 865 -11.16 5.61 -6.80
CA TYR A 865 -10.87 4.55 -7.76
C TYR A 865 -12.06 4.39 -8.70
N SER A 866 -11.79 4.16 -9.98
CA SER A 866 -12.84 3.99 -10.99
C SER A 866 -13.80 2.85 -10.64
N GLY A 867 -15.08 2.97 -10.98
CA GLY A 867 -16.11 1.94 -10.79
C GLY A 867 -15.77 0.60 -11.50
N LEU A 868 -16.33 -0.50 -11.00
CA LEU A 868 -16.14 -1.85 -11.54
C LEU A 868 -16.71 -2.04 -12.95
#